data_3dc9b1a2e8242b60001cdeaf303b6d5b
#
_entry.id   3dc9b1a2e8242b60001cdeaf303b6d5b
#
_cell.length_a   1.000
_cell.length_b   1.000
_cell.length_c   1.000
_cell.angle_alpha   90.00
_cell.angle_beta   90.00
_cell.angle_gamma   90.00
#
_symmetry.space_group_name_H-M   'P 1'
#
loop_
_entity.id
_entity.type
_entity.pdbx_description
1 polymer ?
#
loop_
_entity_poly.entity_id
_entity_poly.type
_entity_poly.pdbx_seq_one_letter_code
_entity_poly.pdbx_strand_id
1 'polypeptide(L)'
;MAKSNKKEPEKIEAKGQLFVEPLEKVLHSSMLPYAEFVILDRALPRVEDGLKPVQRRILYTMNEMGLTPDKPHKKCARIVGDCMGKYHPHGDSSVYGAMVNMAQDFNMGKVLIDGHGNFGSVDGDPAAAMRYTEARLAPPALELLRDIDKDTVPFSLNFDDSLKEPDVLPGRFPNLLVNGAYGIAVGLATNIPTHNLEEVINGVVAYIDNPAISLEEMMQYIPCPDFPTGGIIIANELIQAYKTGRGRITIRAKISIEPTDNGKTNLVISEIPYQVNKAQLLRRIVELCEEKKEELAAVDHGSDEADRAGMRAVVRIKKGGDIRQILKVLYKNTDLEISFGINMVVIADGKPQQLGLMEIIRHYVAYQRQVILRRTKFDLNEAESRCHVLEGLIIAVRNIDEVIAIIKSAESTADARAKLMKRFELTEIQAQAILDLRLARLTKLEVFKLEEELKELKKLIKKLTAISKSKDLQLQVVKEEISEIRDKYPTPRRSRLVFTGAEADDLLAVTSEKVPGAKCALVRTADEKIKVLTGKNADALSLPVSGKFKAGVIAEDILSTVTDKVIYAFTNFGNLHRLNISDAALSCKLSDEGVSLAELSPGAVDGEKCVKFFEIGDKFPVGNLLFFTAKGMVKKSSWEEYEGIRKDVLQAVKVADDDELIAVEEEREEEETMLFVTEQGYCLNALKNDIPLQGRVSGGVKGIMLRDGDKVKFVSQVNGEGEIVIVTSEGKFKKVISSQIDVSGRYKKGSMIVALPEGAKVLSASYVTVPYKIAVLEKGNKISCISSEDVPIAMQSAKARKISAYDEGSVIAAYPLRYQTEE
;
A
#
# COMPACT_ATOMS: atom_id res chain seq x y z
N MET A 1 -71.35 -48.39 -41.39
CA MET A 1 -71.47 -46.94 -41.19
C MET A 1 -71.76 -46.68 -39.75
N ALA A 2 -70.75 -46.41 -38.97
CA ALA A 2 -70.88 -46.07 -37.56
C ALA A 2 -70.70 -44.51 -37.41
N LYS A 3 -71.75 -43.87 -36.98
CA LYS A 3 -71.75 -42.44 -36.65
C LYS A 3 -70.97 -42.18 -35.37
N SER A 4 -69.83 -41.49 -35.41
CA SER A 4 -69.10 -41.01 -34.27
C SER A 4 -69.83 -39.80 -33.66
N ASN A 5 -70.39 -39.97 -32.46
CA ASN A 5 -70.81 -38.85 -31.66
C ASN A 5 -69.61 -38.12 -31.04
N LYS A 6 -69.23 -36.97 -31.58
CA LYS A 6 -68.35 -36.02 -30.94
C LYS A 6 -69.19 -35.32 -29.86
N LYS A 7 -68.92 -35.63 -28.56
CA LYS A 7 -69.34 -34.75 -27.48
C LYS A 7 -68.49 -33.50 -27.53
N GLU A 8 -69.15 -32.34 -27.68
CA GLU A 8 -68.52 -31.04 -27.46
C GLU A 8 -68.06 -30.94 -25.97
N PRO A 9 -66.91 -30.31 -25.70
CA PRO A 9 -66.48 -30.11 -24.35
C PRO A 9 -67.42 -29.13 -23.63
N GLU A 10 -67.92 -29.51 -22.49
CA GLU A 10 -68.67 -28.64 -21.60
C GLU A 10 -67.87 -27.45 -21.23
N LYS A 11 -68.31 -26.22 -21.60
CA LYS A 11 -67.75 -24.97 -21.11
C LYS A 11 -68.03 -24.93 -19.60
N ILE A 12 -66.96 -25.15 -18.83
CA ILE A 12 -66.93 -24.82 -17.42
C ILE A 12 -66.97 -23.28 -17.33
N GLU A 13 -68.16 -22.71 -17.11
CA GLU A 13 -68.28 -21.33 -16.69
C GLU A 13 -67.74 -21.24 -15.26
N ALA A 14 -66.55 -20.80 -15.10
CA ALA A 14 -66.00 -20.39 -13.82
C ALA A 14 -66.85 -19.17 -13.34
N LYS A 15 -67.83 -19.42 -12.46
CA LYS A 15 -68.50 -18.34 -11.72
C LYS A 15 -67.52 -17.73 -10.74
N GLY A 16 -66.67 -16.82 -11.26
CA GLY A 16 -65.88 -15.95 -10.39
C GLY A 16 -66.79 -15.03 -9.58
N GLN A 17 -66.74 -15.08 -8.29
CA GLN A 17 -67.33 -14.05 -7.47
C GLN A 17 -66.56 -12.75 -7.65
N LEU A 18 -67.23 -11.72 -8.17
CA LEU A 18 -66.67 -10.39 -8.27
C LEU A 18 -66.81 -9.72 -6.89
N PHE A 19 -65.70 -9.53 -6.18
CA PHE A 19 -65.66 -8.72 -4.96
C PHE A 19 -65.37 -7.30 -5.35
N VAL A 20 -66.27 -6.38 -5.07
CA VAL A 20 -66.05 -4.93 -5.23
C VAL A 20 -65.69 -4.39 -3.86
N GLU A 21 -64.42 -4.01 -3.71
CA GLU A 21 -63.95 -3.36 -2.49
C GLU A 21 -63.45 -1.95 -2.80
N PRO A 22 -63.57 -0.98 -1.88
CA PRO A 22 -62.96 0.32 -2.04
C PRO A 22 -61.45 0.22 -2.22
N LEU A 23 -60.86 0.99 -3.11
CA LEU A 23 -59.45 0.99 -3.41
C LEU A 23 -58.62 1.24 -2.14
N GLU A 24 -59.06 2.15 -1.26
CA GLU A 24 -58.45 2.43 0.03
C GLU A 24 -58.31 1.17 0.92
N LYS A 25 -59.35 0.32 0.94
CA LYS A 25 -59.32 -0.92 1.71
C LYS A 25 -58.30 -1.92 1.14
N VAL A 26 -58.24 -2.02 -0.20
CA VAL A 26 -57.26 -2.91 -0.87
C VAL A 26 -55.84 -2.40 -0.65
N LEU A 27 -55.59 -1.07 -0.72
CA LEU A 27 -54.29 -0.48 -0.41
C LEU A 27 -53.89 -0.78 1.06
N HIS A 28 -54.77 -0.57 2.02
CA HIS A 28 -54.49 -0.84 3.42
C HIS A 28 -54.19 -2.31 3.72
N SER A 29 -54.94 -3.22 3.13
CA SER A 29 -54.83 -4.65 3.44
C SER A 29 -53.72 -5.38 2.67
N SER A 30 -53.30 -4.87 1.52
CA SER A 30 -52.34 -5.57 0.61
C SER A 30 -51.09 -4.78 0.34
N MET A 31 -51.21 -3.49 -0.02
CA MET A 31 -50.02 -2.69 -0.43
C MET A 31 -49.20 -2.19 0.76
N LEU A 32 -49.84 -1.70 1.83
CA LEU A 32 -49.11 -1.19 2.99
C LEU A 32 -48.25 -2.24 3.68
N PRO A 33 -48.78 -3.46 4.00
CA PRO A 33 -47.93 -4.52 4.57
C PRO A 33 -46.79 -4.95 3.63
N TYR A 34 -47.07 -5.02 2.33
CA TYR A 34 -46.04 -5.32 1.35
C TYR A 34 -44.95 -4.21 1.27
N ALA A 35 -45.39 -2.96 1.26
CA ALA A 35 -44.46 -1.83 1.27
C ALA A 35 -43.59 -1.79 2.55
N GLU A 36 -44.23 -2.02 3.71
CA GLU A 36 -43.52 -2.14 4.99
C GLU A 36 -42.48 -3.25 4.97
N PHE A 37 -42.87 -4.44 4.53
CA PHE A 37 -41.93 -5.56 4.38
C PHE A 37 -40.76 -5.25 3.44
N VAL A 38 -41.00 -4.63 2.26
CA VAL A 38 -39.96 -4.28 1.29
C VAL A 38 -39.02 -3.23 1.87
N ILE A 39 -39.51 -2.30 2.68
CA ILE A 39 -38.72 -1.25 3.31
C ILE A 39 -37.87 -1.84 4.45
N LEU A 40 -38.50 -2.53 5.41
CA LEU A 40 -37.84 -2.94 6.65
C LEU A 40 -37.00 -4.22 6.49
N ASP A 41 -37.49 -5.21 5.68
CA ASP A 41 -36.93 -6.55 5.63
C ASP A 41 -36.34 -6.95 4.27
N ARG A 42 -36.15 -6.00 3.35
CA ARG A 42 -35.57 -6.33 2.03
C ARG A 42 -34.56 -5.31 1.50
N ALA A 43 -34.98 -4.04 1.31
CA ALA A 43 -34.26 -3.12 0.46
C ALA A 43 -33.28 -2.23 1.22
N LEU A 44 -33.61 -1.80 2.44
CA LEU A 44 -32.81 -0.86 3.20
C LEU A 44 -31.85 -1.58 4.18
N PRO A 45 -30.60 -1.04 4.34
CA PRO A 45 -29.68 -1.55 5.34
C PRO A 45 -30.06 -1.03 6.75
N ARG A 46 -29.69 -1.76 7.78
CA ARG A 46 -29.71 -1.24 9.15
C ARG A 46 -28.52 -0.31 9.39
N VAL A 47 -28.70 0.71 10.20
CA VAL A 47 -27.63 1.67 10.54
C VAL A 47 -26.53 1.00 11.39
N GLU A 48 -26.89 0.01 12.19
CA GLU A 48 -26.03 -0.66 13.16
C GLU A 48 -24.92 -1.46 12.49
N ASP A 49 -25.28 -2.34 11.53
CA ASP A 49 -24.34 -3.25 10.86
C ASP A 49 -24.15 -2.98 9.36
N GLY A 50 -24.93 -2.04 8.80
CA GLY A 50 -24.85 -1.67 7.38
C GLY A 50 -25.30 -2.76 6.41
N LEU A 51 -26.00 -3.79 6.87
CA LEU A 51 -26.38 -4.94 6.07
C LEU A 51 -27.87 -4.96 5.78
N LYS A 52 -28.21 -5.41 4.57
CA LYS A 52 -29.57 -5.85 4.26
C LYS A 52 -29.83 -7.23 4.87
N PRO A 53 -31.10 -7.59 5.11
CA PRO A 53 -31.43 -8.90 5.70
C PRO A 53 -30.80 -10.07 4.96
N VAL A 54 -30.85 -10.11 3.62
CA VAL A 54 -30.26 -11.19 2.82
C VAL A 54 -28.74 -11.29 3.04
N GLN A 55 -28.03 -10.17 3.11
CA GLN A 55 -26.57 -10.14 3.32
C GLN A 55 -26.23 -10.69 4.71
N ARG A 56 -26.96 -10.24 5.73
CA ARG A 56 -26.78 -10.68 7.12
C ARG A 56 -27.03 -12.18 7.25
N ARG A 57 -28.11 -12.71 6.66
CA ARG A 57 -28.45 -14.13 6.66
C ARG A 57 -27.39 -14.98 5.95
N ILE A 58 -26.81 -14.51 4.84
CA ILE A 58 -25.72 -15.20 4.14
C ILE A 58 -24.49 -15.30 5.06
N LEU A 59 -24.04 -14.17 5.62
CA LEU A 59 -22.85 -14.15 6.49
C LEU A 59 -23.06 -15.01 7.74
N TYR A 60 -24.25 -14.97 8.35
CA TYR A 60 -24.59 -15.78 9.50
C TYR A 60 -24.62 -17.27 9.15
N THR A 61 -25.23 -17.65 8.02
CA THR A 61 -25.22 -19.04 7.52
C THR A 61 -23.79 -19.55 7.31
N MET A 62 -22.94 -18.74 6.68
CA MET A 62 -21.53 -19.11 6.44
C MET A 62 -20.77 -19.27 7.77
N ASN A 63 -21.06 -18.46 8.78
CA ASN A 63 -20.51 -18.59 10.12
C ASN A 63 -20.94 -19.90 10.81
N GLU A 64 -22.23 -20.24 10.78
CA GLU A 64 -22.72 -21.51 11.32
C GLU A 64 -22.10 -22.72 10.62
N MET A 65 -21.88 -22.62 9.30
CA MET A 65 -21.19 -23.66 8.54
C MET A 65 -19.68 -23.74 8.85
N GLY A 66 -19.16 -22.84 9.68
CA GLY A 66 -17.74 -22.76 10.02
C GLY A 66 -16.82 -22.43 8.83
N LEU A 67 -17.30 -21.67 7.84
CA LEU A 67 -16.55 -21.30 6.65
C LEU A 67 -15.62 -20.09 6.90
N THR A 68 -14.73 -20.25 7.83
CA THR A 68 -13.72 -19.23 8.19
C THR A 68 -12.58 -19.17 7.15
N PRO A 69 -11.78 -18.07 7.09
CA PRO A 69 -10.72 -17.90 6.10
C PRO A 69 -9.63 -18.98 6.11
N ASP A 70 -9.45 -19.69 7.23
CA ASP A 70 -8.52 -20.80 7.40
C ASP A 70 -9.08 -22.14 6.86
N LYS A 71 -10.36 -22.22 6.53
CA LYS A 71 -11.01 -23.42 6.02
C LYS A 71 -11.08 -23.42 4.49
N PRO A 72 -11.21 -24.61 3.87
CA PRO A 72 -11.41 -24.72 2.43
C PRO A 72 -12.72 -24.04 1.99
N HIS A 73 -12.71 -23.47 0.80
CA HIS A 73 -13.92 -22.97 0.14
C HIS A 73 -14.97 -24.07 -0.03
N LYS A 74 -16.26 -23.70 -0.06
CA LYS A 74 -17.37 -24.60 -0.33
C LYS A 74 -18.18 -24.09 -1.51
N LYS A 75 -18.80 -25.00 -2.26
CA LYS A 75 -19.66 -24.65 -3.39
C LYS A 75 -20.73 -23.65 -2.97
N CYS A 76 -20.87 -22.57 -3.74
CA CYS A 76 -21.86 -21.54 -3.48
C CYS A 76 -23.28 -22.07 -3.42
N ALA A 77 -23.59 -23.07 -4.26
CA ALA A 77 -24.89 -23.75 -4.25
C ALA A 77 -25.27 -24.35 -2.88
N ARG A 78 -24.27 -24.84 -2.10
CA ARG A 78 -24.51 -25.34 -0.75
C ARG A 78 -24.83 -24.20 0.22
N ILE A 79 -24.07 -23.14 0.16
CA ILE A 79 -24.28 -21.96 1.03
C ILE A 79 -25.65 -21.35 0.77
N VAL A 80 -26.00 -21.19 -0.51
CA VAL A 80 -27.30 -20.66 -0.94
C VAL A 80 -28.43 -21.57 -0.45
N GLY A 81 -28.28 -22.89 -0.62
CA GLY A 81 -29.28 -23.87 -0.16
C GLY A 81 -29.51 -23.85 1.36
N ASP A 82 -28.44 -23.81 2.15
CA ASP A 82 -28.52 -23.72 3.62
C ASP A 82 -29.15 -22.38 4.06
N CYS A 83 -28.79 -21.27 3.42
CA CYS A 83 -29.35 -19.95 3.71
C CYS A 83 -30.87 -19.89 3.42
N MET A 84 -31.29 -20.40 2.26
CA MET A 84 -32.69 -20.44 1.86
C MET A 84 -33.52 -21.36 2.76
N GLY A 85 -32.99 -22.52 3.06
CA GLY A 85 -33.69 -23.52 3.86
C GLY A 85 -33.88 -23.14 5.32
N LYS A 86 -32.98 -22.30 5.85
CA LYS A 86 -33.00 -21.94 7.28
C LYS A 86 -33.52 -20.52 7.55
N TYR A 87 -33.18 -19.53 6.71
CA TYR A 87 -33.35 -18.13 7.07
C TYR A 87 -34.01 -17.26 6.00
N HIS A 88 -33.82 -17.56 4.70
CA HIS A 88 -34.21 -16.61 3.65
C HIS A 88 -35.12 -17.28 2.61
N PRO A 89 -36.46 -17.32 2.80
CA PRO A 89 -37.43 -18.06 1.98
C PRO A 89 -37.70 -17.34 0.65
N HIS A 90 -36.67 -17.09 -0.16
CA HIS A 90 -36.74 -16.42 -1.45
C HIS A 90 -35.90 -17.16 -2.50
N GLY A 91 -36.01 -16.75 -3.78
CA GLY A 91 -35.34 -17.43 -4.88
C GLY A 91 -33.81 -17.48 -4.73
N ASP A 92 -33.20 -18.59 -5.15
CA ASP A 92 -31.77 -18.89 -5.09
C ASP A 92 -30.89 -17.85 -5.83
N SER A 93 -31.40 -17.35 -6.96
CA SER A 93 -30.72 -16.31 -7.74
C SER A 93 -30.57 -15.01 -6.97
N SER A 94 -31.54 -14.66 -6.11
CA SER A 94 -31.46 -13.47 -5.25
C SER A 94 -30.37 -13.61 -4.18
N VAL A 95 -30.34 -14.78 -3.51
CA VAL A 95 -29.31 -15.06 -2.49
C VAL A 95 -27.93 -15.14 -3.12
N TYR A 96 -27.79 -15.85 -4.26
CA TYR A 96 -26.52 -15.95 -4.98
C TYR A 96 -26.04 -14.60 -5.50
N GLY A 97 -26.95 -13.78 -6.06
CA GLY A 97 -26.60 -12.43 -6.53
C GLY A 97 -26.08 -11.52 -5.40
N ALA A 98 -26.68 -11.59 -4.21
CA ALA A 98 -26.17 -10.85 -3.04
C ALA A 98 -24.79 -11.36 -2.58
N MET A 99 -24.59 -12.69 -2.62
CA MET A 99 -23.31 -13.31 -2.31
C MET A 99 -22.20 -12.91 -3.29
N VAL A 100 -22.51 -12.91 -4.59
CA VAL A 100 -21.61 -12.46 -5.67
C VAL A 100 -21.21 -11.00 -5.45
N ASN A 101 -22.16 -10.12 -5.17
CA ASN A 101 -21.88 -8.71 -4.92
C ASN A 101 -20.91 -8.50 -3.74
N MET A 102 -21.09 -9.25 -2.63
CA MET A 102 -20.20 -9.18 -1.47
C MET A 102 -18.80 -9.75 -1.72
N ALA A 103 -18.58 -10.48 -2.82
CA ALA A 103 -17.30 -11.03 -3.22
C ALA A 103 -16.55 -10.17 -4.25
N GLN A 104 -17.19 -9.14 -4.81
CA GLN A 104 -16.62 -8.30 -5.88
C GLN A 104 -15.84 -7.11 -5.28
N ASP A 105 -14.56 -7.04 -5.56
CA ASP A 105 -13.65 -6.00 -5.08
C ASP A 105 -13.87 -4.63 -5.74
N PHE A 106 -14.49 -4.62 -6.93
CA PHE A 106 -14.90 -3.39 -7.64
C PHE A 106 -16.27 -2.85 -7.16
N ASN A 107 -17.01 -3.59 -6.35
CA ASN A 107 -18.27 -3.15 -5.74
C ASN A 107 -18.15 -2.85 -4.25
N MET A 108 -17.28 -3.56 -3.53
CA MET A 108 -17.14 -3.45 -2.09
C MET A 108 -15.89 -2.65 -1.69
N GLY A 109 -16.02 -1.73 -0.75
CA GLY A 109 -14.88 -1.06 -0.14
C GLY A 109 -13.96 -2.04 0.59
N LYS A 110 -14.58 -2.99 1.32
CA LYS A 110 -13.94 -4.18 1.90
C LYS A 110 -14.79 -5.41 1.58
N VAL A 111 -14.21 -6.34 0.86
CA VAL A 111 -14.84 -7.59 0.47
C VAL A 111 -15.19 -8.41 1.72
N LEU A 112 -16.42 -8.95 1.78
CA LEU A 112 -16.91 -9.76 2.90
C LEU A 112 -16.90 -11.26 2.60
N ILE A 113 -16.86 -11.63 1.34
CA ILE A 113 -16.81 -13.03 0.88
C ILE A 113 -15.57 -13.25 0.04
N ASP A 114 -14.77 -14.23 0.40
CA ASP A 114 -13.65 -14.72 -0.37
C ASP A 114 -14.15 -15.76 -1.38
N GLY A 115 -14.23 -15.35 -2.65
CA GLY A 115 -14.74 -16.14 -3.75
C GLY A 115 -13.64 -16.83 -4.55
N HIS A 116 -13.86 -18.10 -4.90
CA HIS A 116 -13.00 -18.84 -5.82
C HIS A 116 -13.77 -19.24 -7.08
N GLY A 117 -13.25 -18.82 -8.24
CA GLY A 117 -13.91 -18.97 -9.54
C GLY A 117 -14.27 -17.61 -10.15
N ASN A 118 -15.17 -17.62 -11.14
CA ASN A 118 -15.62 -16.38 -11.79
C ASN A 118 -16.83 -15.79 -11.04
N PHE A 119 -16.62 -14.66 -10.38
CA PHE A 119 -17.63 -13.84 -9.69
C PHE A 119 -18.02 -12.59 -10.49
N GLY A 120 -17.77 -12.58 -11.80
CA GLY A 120 -18.02 -11.43 -12.66
C GLY A 120 -16.82 -10.52 -12.79
N SER A 121 -16.91 -9.52 -13.67
CA SER A 121 -15.85 -8.57 -13.94
C SER A 121 -16.40 -7.15 -14.08
N VAL A 122 -15.50 -6.18 -14.07
CA VAL A 122 -15.80 -4.76 -14.33
C VAL A 122 -16.27 -4.53 -15.77
N ASP A 123 -16.04 -5.50 -16.67
CA ASP A 123 -16.51 -5.53 -18.05
C ASP A 123 -17.99 -5.89 -18.17
N GLY A 124 -18.60 -6.25 -17.03
CA GLY A 124 -20.00 -6.65 -16.97
C GLY A 124 -20.25 -8.11 -17.28
N ASP A 125 -19.20 -8.93 -17.31
CA ASP A 125 -19.38 -10.37 -17.39
C ASP A 125 -20.14 -10.88 -16.15
N PRO A 126 -21.15 -11.72 -16.33
CA PRO A 126 -21.88 -12.28 -15.19
C PRO A 126 -21.04 -13.30 -14.44
N ALA A 127 -21.35 -13.48 -13.16
CA ALA A 127 -20.76 -14.56 -12.39
C ALA A 127 -21.15 -15.92 -12.99
N ALA A 128 -20.26 -16.90 -12.90
CA ALA A 128 -20.55 -18.27 -13.25
C ALA A 128 -21.66 -18.84 -12.35
N ALA A 129 -22.39 -19.84 -12.83
CA ALA A 129 -23.45 -20.46 -12.03
C ALA A 129 -22.90 -21.02 -10.70
N MET A 130 -23.71 -20.92 -9.62
CA MET A 130 -23.31 -21.24 -8.24
C MET A 130 -22.79 -22.67 -8.01
N ARG A 131 -23.04 -23.59 -8.96
CA ARG A 131 -22.48 -24.96 -8.93
C ARG A 131 -20.97 -25.01 -9.29
N TYR A 132 -20.45 -23.99 -9.96
CA TYR A 132 -19.04 -23.89 -10.35
C TYR A 132 -18.22 -23.07 -9.38
N THR A 133 -18.79 -22.02 -8.79
CA THR A 133 -18.12 -21.12 -7.86
C THR A 133 -18.07 -21.69 -6.46
N GLU A 134 -17.07 -21.29 -5.71
CA GLU A 134 -16.87 -21.64 -4.30
C GLU A 134 -16.62 -20.39 -3.48
N ALA A 135 -16.98 -20.40 -2.20
CA ALA A 135 -16.82 -19.27 -1.31
C ALA A 135 -16.54 -19.67 0.14
N ARG A 136 -15.99 -18.73 0.88
CA ARG A 136 -15.83 -18.71 2.35
C ARG A 136 -15.91 -17.27 2.83
N LEU A 137 -15.98 -17.06 4.14
CA LEU A 137 -15.92 -15.73 4.72
C LEU A 137 -14.55 -15.09 4.45
N ALA A 138 -14.54 -13.82 4.07
CA ALA A 138 -13.34 -13.02 4.02
C ALA A 138 -12.95 -12.55 5.44
N PRO A 139 -11.66 -12.25 5.72
CA PRO A 139 -11.25 -11.79 7.05
C PRO A 139 -12.04 -10.61 7.63
N PRO A 140 -12.45 -9.58 6.86
CA PRO A 140 -13.28 -8.50 7.40
C PRO A 140 -14.69 -8.95 7.86
N ALA A 141 -15.25 -9.99 7.26
CA ALA A 141 -16.55 -10.51 7.68
C ALA A 141 -16.52 -11.11 9.09
N LEU A 142 -15.39 -11.69 9.51
CA LEU A 142 -15.23 -12.18 10.87
C LEU A 142 -15.29 -11.06 11.91
N GLU A 143 -14.88 -9.85 11.56
CA GLU A 143 -15.00 -8.69 12.44
C GLU A 143 -16.46 -8.23 12.61
N LEU A 144 -17.33 -8.47 11.61
CA LEU A 144 -18.76 -8.21 11.73
C LEU A 144 -19.48 -9.25 12.61
N LEU A 145 -18.98 -10.50 12.63
CA LEU A 145 -19.59 -11.64 13.31
C LEU A 145 -19.01 -11.91 14.70
N ARG A 146 -17.91 -11.26 15.04
CA ARG A 146 -17.15 -11.54 16.25
C ARG A 146 -18.00 -11.39 17.52
N ASP A 147 -17.85 -12.35 18.43
CA ASP A 147 -18.59 -12.42 19.69
C ASP A 147 -20.13 -12.53 19.56
N ILE A 148 -20.65 -13.00 18.41
CA ILE A 148 -22.10 -13.16 18.19
C ILE A 148 -22.72 -14.19 19.14
N ASP A 149 -21.95 -15.15 19.61
CA ASP A 149 -22.31 -16.22 20.54
C ASP A 149 -22.34 -15.75 22.01
N LYS A 150 -21.93 -14.52 22.30
CA LYS A 150 -21.86 -13.93 23.64
C LYS A 150 -23.05 -13.01 23.98
N ASP A 151 -24.22 -13.32 23.48
CA ASP A 151 -25.45 -12.52 23.67
C ASP A 151 -25.27 -11.02 23.37
N THR A 152 -24.41 -10.69 22.40
CA THR A 152 -24.10 -9.30 22.03
C THR A 152 -25.23 -8.61 21.28
N VAL A 153 -26.04 -9.38 20.55
CA VAL A 153 -27.13 -8.92 19.68
C VAL A 153 -28.44 -9.66 20.00
N PRO A 154 -29.61 -9.06 19.69
CA PRO A 154 -30.88 -9.75 19.78
C PRO A 154 -31.03 -10.79 18.67
N PHE A 155 -31.78 -11.83 18.96
CA PHE A 155 -32.17 -12.90 18.03
C PHE A 155 -33.67 -13.03 17.97
N SER A 156 -34.23 -13.13 16.78
CA SER A 156 -35.62 -13.44 16.49
C SER A 156 -35.78 -14.85 15.95
N LEU A 157 -37.01 -15.36 15.95
CA LEU A 157 -37.33 -16.60 15.24
C LEU A 157 -37.25 -16.36 13.72
N ASN A 158 -36.82 -17.39 13.00
CA ASN A 158 -36.83 -17.40 11.55
C ASN A 158 -38.25 -17.51 10.98
N PHE A 159 -38.38 -17.56 9.65
CA PHE A 159 -39.67 -17.54 8.95
C PHE A 159 -40.64 -18.69 9.29
N ASP A 160 -40.16 -19.81 9.82
CA ASP A 160 -40.94 -21.00 10.17
C ASP A 160 -40.92 -21.30 11.69
N ASP A 161 -40.43 -20.38 12.49
CA ASP A 161 -40.30 -20.49 13.97
C ASP A 161 -39.42 -21.65 14.47
N SER A 162 -38.66 -22.31 13.59
CA SER A 162 -37.86 -23.49 13.93
C SER A 162 -36.47 -23.14 14.46
N LEU A 163 -35.92 -22.04 14.03
CA LEU A 163 -34.55 -21.57 14.35
C LEU A 163 -34.54 -20.10 14.78
N LYS A 164 -33.42 -19.67 15.31
CA LYS A 164 -33.18 -18.25 15.63
C LYS A 164 -32.19 -17.65 14.68
N GLU A 165 -32.44 -16.42 14.23
CA GLU A 165 -31.54 -15.62 13.42
C GLU A 165 -31.21 -14.30 14.12
N PRO A 166 -30.01 -13.71 13.89
CA PRO A 166 -29.65 -12.44 14.49
C PRO A 166 -30.38 -11.30 13.77
N ASP A 167 -31.01 -10.41 14.55
CA ASP A 167 -31.65 -9.19 14.02
C ASP A 167 -30.63 -8.21 13.41
N VAL A 168 -29.40 -8.25 13.93
CA VAL A 168 -28.26 -7.41 13.55
C VAL A 168 -26.95 -8.11 13.92
N LEU A 169 -25.85 -7.86 13.20
CA LEU A 169 -24.54 -8.40 13.57
C LEU A 169 -23.80 -7.47 14.54
N PRO A 170 -22.87 -7.97 15.36
CA PRO A 170 -22.06 -7.16 16.27
C PRO A 170 -21.31 -6.00 15.59
N GLY A 171 -20.84 -6.18 14.35
CA GLY A 171 -20.42 -5.09 13.48
C GLY A 171 -19.26 -4.24 14.02
N ARG A 172 -18.10 -4.83 14.36
CA ARG A 172 -16.97 -4.15 14.98
C ARG A 172 -16.33 -3.02 14.18
N PHE A 173 -16.69 -2.85 12.89
CA PHE A 173 -16.31 -1.67 12.11
C PHE A 173 -17.54 -1.07 11.43
N PRO A 174 -17.54 0.22 11.08
CA PRO A 174 -18.70 0.93 10.53
C PRO A 174 -18.97 0.53 9.07
N ASN A 175 -19.45 -0.69 8.87
CA ASN A 175 -19.65 -1.33 7.57
C ASN A 175 -20.56 -0.51 6.64
N LEU A 176 -21.58 0.17 7.17
CA LEU A 176 -22.47 1.01 6.38
C LEU A 176 -21.73 2.08 5.57
N LEU A 177 -20.76 2.76 6.19
CA LEU A 177 -19.96 3.78 5.51
C LEU A 177 -18.86 3.15 4.66
N VAL A 178 -18.21 2.10 5.14
CA VAL A 178 -17.09 1.47 4.43
C VAL A 178 -17.54 0.81 3.13
N ASN A 179 -18.61 0.04 3.16
CA ASN A 179 -19.12 -0.69 2.01
C ASN A 179 -20.28 0.00 1.28
N GLY A 180 -20.85 1.04 1.87
CA GLY A 180 -22.01 1.70 1.32
C GLY A 180 -23.24 0.79 1.24
N ALA A 181 -24.29 1.27 0.60
CA ALA A 181 -25.49 0.47 0.32
C ALA A 181 -26.26 1.09 -0.84
N TYR A 182 -26.83 0.23 -1.70
CA TYR A 182 -27.73 0.62 -2.76
C TYR A 182 -29.02 -0.21 -2.65
N GLY A 183 -30.18 0.42 -2.70
CA GLY A 183 -31.46 -0.29 -2.60
C GLY A 183 -32.63 0.54 -3.06
N ILE A 184 -33.61 -0.14 -3.67
CA ILE A 184 -34.86 0.47 -4.14
C ILE A 184 -35.99 -0.21 -3.39
N ALA A 185 -36.73 0.56 -2.60
CA ALA A 185 -37.93 0.14 -1.88
C ALA A 185 -39.19 0.78 -2.51
N VAL A 186 -40.34 0.55 -1.90
CA VAL A 186 -41.59 1.20 -2.30
C VAL A 186 -41.62 2.64 -1.75
N GLY A 187 -41.54 3.62 -2.64
CA GLY A 187 -41.54 5.04 -2.27
C GLY A 187 -40.24 5.57 -1.67
N LEU A 188 -39.27 4.72 -1.36
CA LEU A 188 -37.97 5.07 -0.79
C LEU A 188 -36.84 4.39 -1.56
N ALA A 189 -35.70 5.05 -1.63
CA ALA A 189 -34.48 4.49 -2.17
C ALA A 189 -33.30 4.85 -1.28
N THR A 190 -32.27 4.02 -1.26
CA THR A 190 -31.00 4.35 -0.60
C THR A 190 -29.87 4.21 -1.60
N ASN A 191 -28.91 5.14 -1.52
CA ASN A 191 -27.66 5.10 -2.29
C ASN A 191 -26.57 5.76 -1.44
N ILE A 192 -25.89 4.93 -0.65
CA ILE A 192 -24.84 5.35 0.27
C ILE A 192 -23.50 5.02 -0.36
N PRO A 193 -22.63 6.01 -0.60
CA PRO A 193 -21.32 5.76 -1.20
C PRO A 193 -20.39 5.02 -0.23
N THR A 194 -19.42 4.31 -0.78
CA THR A 194 -18.33 3.69 -0.03
C THR A 194 -17.35 4.75 0.47
N HIS A 195 -16.71 4.48 1.62
CA HIS A 195 -15.70 5.35 2.22
C HIS A 195 -14.46 4.54 2.61
N ASN A 196 -13.35 5.22 2.77
CA ASN A 196 -12.11 4.62 3.21
C ASN A 196 -12.20 4.11 4.65
N LEU A 197 -11.82 2.85 4.90
CA LEU A 197 -11.92 2.22 6.22
C LEU A 197 -11.11 2.98 7.28
N GLU A 198 -9.88 3.36 6.96
CA GLU A 198 -8.99 4.05 7.89
C GLU A 198 -9.54 5.44 8.26
N GLU A 199 -10.00 6.19 7.27
CA GLU A 199 -10.59 7.51 7.46
C GLU A 199 -11.86 7.47 8.31
N VAL A 200 -12.75 6.51 8.04
CA VAL A 200 -13.99 6.34 8.81
C VAL A 200 -13.68 5.94 10.25
N ILE A 201 -12.73 5.04 10.48
CA ILE A 201 -12.32 4.67 11.84
C ILE A 201 -11.72 5.88 12.57
N ASN A 202 -10.84 6.66 11.91
CA ASN A 202 -10.26 7.86 12.49
C ASN A 202 -11.35 8.89 12.84
N GLY A 203 -12.36 9.06 11.97
CA GLY A 203 -13.54 9.90 12.26
C GLY A 203 -14.36 9.40 13.44
N VAL A 204 -14.60 8.10 13.55
CA VAL A 204 -15.31 7.51 14.71
C VAL A 204 -14.51 7.71 15.99
N VAL A 205 -13.20 7.54 15.97
CA VAL A 205 -12.31 7.80 17.12
C VAL A 205 -12.38 9.27 17.53
N ALA A 206 -12.31 10.20 16.56
CA ALA A 206 -12.42 11.63 16.82
C ALA A 206 -13.77 11.99 17.44
N TYR A 207 -14.87 11.35 17.00
CA TYR A 207 -16.20 11.53 17.58
C TYR A 207 -16.29 11.00 19.02
N ILE A 208 -15.65 9.87 19.33
CA ILE A 208 -15.60 9.32 20.69
C ILE A 208 -14.85 10.26 21.63
N ASP A 209 -13.74 10.84 21.16
CA ASP A 209 -12.92 11.78 21.93
C ASP A 209 -13.61 13.16 22.10
N ASN A 210 -14.36 13.61 21.09
CA ASN A 210 -15.13 14.86 21.10
C ASN A 210 -16.51 14.67 20.48
N PRO A 211 -17.55 14.31 21.28
CA PRO A 211 -18.91 14.16 20.77
C PRO A 211 -19.54 15.43 20.21
N ALA A 212 -18.95 16.61 20.47
CA ALA A 212 -19.40 17.90 19.96
C ALA A 212 -18.64 18.34 18.68
N ILE A 213 -17.83 17.46 18.08
CA ILE A 213 -17.09 17.74 16.84
C ILE A 213 -18.04 18.23 15.74
N SER A 214 -17.68 19.30 15.05
CA SER A 214 -18.46 19.83 13.93
C SER A 214 -18.33 18.96 12.67
N LEU A 215 -19.24 19.17 11.70
CA LEU A 215 -19.15 18.46 10.41
C LEU A 215 -17.87 18.85 9.67
N GLU A 216 -17.49 20.11 9.70
CA GLU A 216 -16.29 20.63 9.04
C GLU A 216 -15.01 20.00 9.62
N GLU A 217 -14.92 19.84 10.93
CA GLU A 217 -13.82 19.13 11.59
C GLU A 217 -13.85 17.64 11.28
N MET A 218 -15.03 17.01 11.23
CA MET A 218 -15.19 15.60 10.85
C MET A 218 -14.71 15.35 9.41
N MET A 219 -14.94 16.28 8.51
CA MET A 219 -14.48 16.20 7.12
C MET A 219 -12.95 16.30 6.96
N GLN A 220 -12.20 16.66 8.00
CA GLN A 220 -10.74 16.52 8.01
C GLN A 220 -10.31 15.04 8.13
N TYR A 221 -11.13 14.21 8.78
CA TYR A 221 -10.92 12.78 8.91
C TYR A 221 -11.58 11.99 7.76
N ILE A 222 -12.79 12.39 7.35
CA ILE A 222 -13.58 11.74 6.28
C ILE A 222 -13.87 12.79 5.20
N PRO A 223 -12.89 13.11 4.34
CA PRO A 223 -12.99 14.23 3.41
C PRO A 223 -14.04 14.01 2.32
N CYS A 224 -14.17 12.80 1.82
CA CYS A 224 -15.17 12.43 0.80
C CYS A 224 -15.31 10.90 0.70
N PRO A 225 -16.28 10.39 -0.07
CA PRO A 225 -16.33 8.98 -0.45
C PRO A 225 -15.01 8.46 -1.01
N ASP A 226 -14.80 7.14 -0.94
CA ASP A 226 -13.67 6.46 -1.52
C ASP A 226 -14.19 5.21 -2.25
N PHE A 227 -14.22 5.28 -3.58
CA PHE A 227 -14.81 4.23 -4.40
C PHE A 227 -13.81 3.13 -4.70
N PRO A 228 -14.23 1.85 -4.73
CA PRO A 228 -13.37 0.73 -5.05
C PRO A 228 -12.67 0.86 -6.42
N THR A 229 -13.34 1.47 -7.38
CA THR A 229 -12.82 1.72 -8.74
C THR A 229 -11.98 2.98 -8.87
N GLY A 230 -11.78 3.73 -7.77
CA GLY A 230 -11.02 4.99 -7.79
C GLY A 230 -11.79 6.15 -8.42
N GLY A 231 -11.13 6.88 -9.30
CA GLY A 231 -11.67 8.04 -10.01
C GLY A 231 -11.51 9.36 -9.27
N ILE A 232 -11.94 10.43 -9.91
CA ILE A 232 -11.88 11.80 -9.41
C ILE A 232 -13.26 12.22 -8.95
N ILE A 233 -13.40 12.63 -7.70
CA ILE A 233 -14.65 13.12 -7.11
C ILE A 233 -14.66 14.64 -7.15
N ILE A 234 -15.65 15.21 -7.82
CA ILE A 234 -15.91 16.64 -7.83
C ILE A 234 -17.01 16.90 -6.79
N ALA A 235 -16.66 17.62 -5.73
CA ALA A 235 -17.48 17.78 -4.52
C ALA A 235 -18.51 18.90 -4.63
N ASN A 236 -19.41 18.87 -5.62
CA ASN A 236 -20.38 19.92 -5.87
C ASN A 236 -21.32 20.20 -4.69
N GLU A 237 -21.93 19.13 -4.13
CA GLU A 237 -22.92 19.22 -3.04
C GLU A 237 -22.55 18.28 -1.87
N LEU A 238 -21.25 17.94 -1.71
CA LEU A 238 -20.81 16.95 -0.72
C LEU A 238 -21.11 17.37 0.71
N ILE A 239 -20.88 18.64 1.07
CA ILE A 239 -21.15 19.16 2.41
C ILE A 239 -22.64 19.03 2.73
N GLN A 240 -23.50 19.38 1.75
CA GLN A 240 -24.95 19.24 1.89
C GLN A 240 -25.36 17.78 2.07
N ALA A 241 -24.75 16.86 1.29
CA ALA A 241 -25.00 15.43 1.40
C ALA A 241 -24.61 14.88 2.77
N TYR A 242 -23.45 15.26 3.30
CA TYR A 242 -23.01 14.84 4.63
C TYR A 242 -23.84 15.45 5.77
N LYS A 243 -24.37 16.65 5.57
CA LYS A 243 -25.23 17.31 6.55
C LYS A 243 -26.64 16.72 6.61
N THR A 244 -27.24 16.46 5.46
CA THR A 244 -28.67 16.09 5.36
C THR A 244 -28.93 14.64 4.96
N GLY A 245 -27.90 13.89 4.59
CA GLY A 245 -28.06 12.57 4.01
C GLY A 245 -28.47 12.58 2.53
N ARG A 246 -28.58 13.76 1.88
CA ARG A 246 -28.99 13.87 0.48
C ARG A 246 -28.21 14.95 -0.26
N GLY A 247 -27.68 14.61 -1.43
CA GLY A 247 -26.94 15.52 -2.31
C GLY A 247 -26.45 14.81 -3.54
N ARG A 248 -25.59 15.49 -4.29
CA ARG A 248 -25.05 14.99 -5.56
C ARG A 248 -23.56 15.30 -5.65
N ILE A 249 -22.79 14.32 -6.08
CA ILE A 249 -21.38 14.50 -6.45
C ILE A 249 -21.19 14.06 -7.90
N THR A 250 -20.13 14.52 -8.52
CA THR A 250 -19.73 14.04 -9.86
C THR A 250 -18.51 13.15 -9.70
N ILE A 251 -18.53 11.99 -10.36
CA ILE A 251 -17.39 11.08 -10.43
C ILE A 251 -16.88 11.07 -11.84
N ARG A 252 -15.60 11.33 -12.04
CA ARG A 252 -14.92 11.37 -13.32
C ARG A 252 -13.87 10.28 -13.39
N ALA A 253 -13.75 9.63 -14.56
CA ALA A 253 -12.70 8.68 -14.87
C ALA A 253 -11.31 9.32 -14.73
N LYS A 254 -10.32 8.56 -14.31
CA LYS A 254 -8.93 8.98 -14.32
C LYS A 254 -8.33 8.67 -15.68
N ILE A 255 -7.89 9.71 -16.37
CA ILE A 255 -7.35 9.63 -17.74
C ILE A 255 -5.96 10.23 -17.73
N SER A 256 -5.00 9.51 -18.31
CA SER A 256 -3.66 10.01 -18.59
C SER A 256 -3.45 10.18 -20.10
N ILE A 257 -2.55 11.10 -20.46
CA ILE A 257 -2.22 11.44 -21.84
C ILE A 257 -0.83 10.88 -22.13
N GLU A 258 -0.74 9.89 -23.00
CA GLU A 258 0.53 9.28 -23.40
C GLU A 258 0.83 9.64 -24.87
N PRO A 259 1.88 10.45 -25.14
CA PRO A 259 2.35 10.66 -26.50
C PRO A 259 2.95 9.38 -27.08
N THR A 260 2.78 9.15 -28.38
CA THR A 260 3.37 8.01 -29.08
C THR A 260 4.42 8.48 -30.09
N ASP A 261 5.40 7.62 -30.43
CA ASP A 261 6.53 7.92 -31.32
C ASP A 261 6.10 8.48 -32.72
N ASN A 262 4.88 8.17 -33.15
CA ASN A 262 4.34 8.63 -34.44
C ASN A 262 3.64 10.00 -34.37
N GLY A 263 3.77 10.72 -33.25
CA GLY A 263 3.09 11.99 -32.99
C GLY A 263 1.56 11.89 -32.84
N LYS A 264 1.05 10.67 -32.62
CA LYS A 264 -0.29 10.38 -32.13
C LYS A 264 -0.29 10.45 -30.60
N THR A 265 -1.46 10.51 -30.00
CA THR A 265 -1.63 10.55 -28.55
C THR A 265 -2.61 9.48 -28.11
N ASN A 266 -2.30 8.77 -27.05
CA ASN A 266 -3.20 7.84 -26.38
C ASN A 266 -3.82 8.54 -25.16
N LEU A 267 -5.15 8.51 -25.07
CA LEU A 267 -5.86 8.77 -23.82
C LEU A 267 -6.03 7.43 -23.11
N VAL A 268 -5.33 7.24 -22.03
CA VAL A 268 -5.36 6.01 -21.23
C VAL A 268 -6.27 6.20 -20.06
N ILE A 269 -7.35 5.44 -20.01
CA ILE A 269 -8.33 5.40 -18.94
C ILE A 269 -7.86 4.30 -17.98
N SER A 270 -7.34 4.69 -16.81
CA SER A 270 -6.84 3.79 -15.78
C SER A 270 -7.87 3.49 -14.68
N GLU A 271 -8.82 4.40 -14.47
CA GLU A 271 -9.90 4.24 -13.49
C GLU A 271 -11.22 4.75 -14.12
N ILE A 272 -12.31 4.02 -13.87
CA ILE A 272 -13.65 4.40 -14.33
C ILE A 272 -14.55 4.74 -13.14
N PRO A 273 -15.60 5.56 -13.35
CA PRO A 273 -16.54 5.87 -12.29
C PRO A 273 -17.20 4.61 -11.72
N TYR A 274 -17.55 4.68 -10.45
CA TYR A 274 -18.16 3.58 -9.71
C TYR A 274 -19.47 3.11 -10.36
N GLN A 275 -19.65 1.79 -10.46
CA GLN A 275 -20.79 1.13 -11.11
C GLN A 275 -20.88 1.31 -12.64
N VAL A 276 -19.86 1.84 -13.29
CA VAL A 276 -19.79 1.91 -14.75
C VAL A 276 -19.24 0.60 -15.33
N ASN A 277 -19.88 0.13 -16.40
CA ASN A 277 -19.41 -1.03 -17.15
C ASN A 277 -18.39 -0.61 -18.20
N LYS A 278 -17.14 -1.12 -18.11
CA LYS A 278 -16.03 -0.75 -18.99
C LYS A 278 -16.32 -1.07 -20.47
N ALA A 279 -16.85 -2.26 -20.75
CA ALA A 279 -17.10 -2.68 -22.13
C ALA A 279 -18.23 -1.85 -22.79
N GLN A 280 -19.26 -1.50 -22.03
CA GLN A 280 -20.32 -0.60 -22.52
C GLN A 280 -19.80 0.82 -22.73
N LEU A 281 -18.97 1.32 -21.81
CA LEU A 281 -18.33 2.63 -21.94
C LEU A 281 -17.49 2.73 -23.22
N LEU A 282 -16.61 1.74 -23.47
CA LEU A 282 -15.80 1.72 -24.70
C LEU A 282 -16.65 1.64 -25.95
N ARG A 283 -17.68 0.84 -25.93
CA ARG A 283 -18.64 0.72 -27.03
C ARG A 283 -19.34 2.06 -27.31
N ARG A 284 -19.79 2.72 -26.25
CA ARG A 284 -20.42 4.04 -26.33
C ARG A 284 -19.48 5.12 -26.91
N ILE A 285 -18.19 5.07 -26.53
CA ILE A 285 -17.17 5.97 -27.09
C ILE A 285 -17.07 5.77 -28.63
N VAL A 286 -17.03 4.53 -29.11
CA VAL A 286 -16.97 4.22 -30.55
C VAL A 286 -18.22 4.70 -31.25
N GLU A 287 -19.42 4.42 -30.76
CA GLU A 287 -20.70 4.87 -31.28
C GLU A 287 -20.75 6.41 -31.36
N LEU A 288 -20.28 7.09 -30.30
CA LEU A 288 -20.25 8.56 -30.26
C LEU A 288 -19.32 9.15 -31.32
N CYS A 289 -18.22 8.46 -31.66
CA CYS A 289 -17.32 8.88 -32.73
C CYS A 289 -18.02 8.81 -34.10
N GLU A 290 -18.98 7.89 -34.28
CA GLU A 290 -19.80 7.79 -35.50
C GLU A 290 -20.92 8.84 -35.52
N GLU A 291 -21.53 9.15 -34.35
CA GLU A 291 -22.57 10.16 -34.22
C GLU A 291 -22.03 11.59 -34.41
N LYS A 292 -20.87 11.89 -33.83
CA LYS A 292 -20.24 13.22 -33.76
C LYS A 292 -18.94 13.27 -34.56
N LYS A 293 -19.01 12.89 -35.83
CA LYS A 293 -17.86 12.78 -36.74
C LYS A 293 -17.03 14.07 -36.88
N GLU A 294 -17.65 15.23 -36.79
CA GLU A 294 -16.95 16.52 -36.89
C GLU A 294 -16.17 16.83 -35.60
N GLU A 295 -16.82 16.65 -34.44
CA GLU A 295 -16.23 16.97 -33.15
C GLU A 295 -15.14 15.96 -32.72
N LEU A 296 -15.28 14.70 -33.16
CA LEU A 296 -14.40 13.58 -32.77
C LEU A 296 -13.59 13.03 -33.96
N ALA A 297 -13.44 13.78 -35.05
CA ALA A 297 -12.70 13.40 -36.26
C ALA A 297 -11.25 12.96 -36.01
N ALA A 298 -10.66 13.48 -34.94
CA ALA A 298 -9.31 13.17 -34.53
C ALA A 298 -9.20 11.88 -33.72
N VAL A 299 -10.31 11.28 -33.25
CA VAL A 299 -10.28 9.96 -32.59
C VAL A 299 -10.07 8.89 -33.65
N ASP A 300 -9.09 8.03 -33.46
CA ASP A 300 -8.74 6.95 -34.39
C ASP A 300 -9.52 5.68 -34.06
N HIS A 301 -9.32 5.12 -32.87
CA HIS A 301 -10.10 3.99 -32.34
C HIS A 301 -9.94 3.88 -30.82
N GLY A 302 -10.87 3.12 -30.20
CA GLY A 302 -10.76 2.72 -28.81
C GLY A 302 -10.35 1.25 -28.70
N SER A 303 -9.46 0.91 -27.79
CA SER A 303 -9.05 -0.47 -27.50
C SER A 303 -9.02 -0.74 -26.02
N ASP A 304 -9.30 -1.97 -25.64
CA ASP A 304 -9.07 -2.48 -24.30
C ASP A 304 -7.71 -3.17 -24.25
N GLU A 305 -6.80 -2.62 -23.49
CA GLU A 305 -5.44 -3.11 -23.30
C GLU A 305 -5.21 -3.55 -21.84
N ALA A 306 -6.31 -3.74 -21.08
CA ALA A 306 -6.24 -4.19 -19.69
C ALA A 306 -5.58 -5.55 -19.58
N ASP A 307 -4.68 -5.69 -18.61
CA ASP A 307 -3.95 -6.92 -18.32
C ASP A 307 -3.96 -7.24 -16.82
N ARG A 308 -3.09 -8.15 -16.38
CA ARG A 308 -2.94 -8.49 -14.96
C ARG A 308 -2.38 -7.37 -14.09
N ALA A 309 -1.75 -6.36 -14.69
CA ALA A 309 -1.21 -5.20 -13.97
C ALA A 309 -2.30 -4.17 -13.65
N GLY A 310 -3.44 -4.20 -14.35
CA GLY A 310 -4.55 -3.31 -14.06
C GLY A 310 -5.42 -2.96 -15.26
N MET A 311 -6.35 -2.04 -15.02
CA MET A 311 -7.23 -1.51 -16.05
C MET A 311 -6.46 -0.55 -16.96
N ARG A 312 -6.55 -0.79 -18.27
CA ARG A 312 -5.98 0.05 -19.31
C ARG A 312 -6.91 0.07 -20.53
N ALA A 313 -7.80 1.03 -20.57
CA ALA A 313 -8.62 1.27 -21.77
C ALA A 313 -8.04 2.48 -22.51
N VAL A 314 -7.79 2.35 -23.80
CA VAL A 314 -7.05 3.34 -24.60
C VAL A 314 -7.92 3.91 -25.69
N VAL A 315 -8.00 5.24 -25.77
CA VAL A 315 -8.59 5.97 -26.89
C VAL A 315 -7.48 6.67 -27.66
N ARG A 316 -7.21 6.25 -28.90
CA ARG A 316 -6.13 6.78 -29.72
C ARG A 316 -6.57 8.02 -30.49
N ILE A 317 -5.74 9.07 -30.43
CA ILE A 317 -5.99 10.35 -31.09
C ILE A 317 -4.95 10.55 -32.18
N LYS A 318 -5.40 10.99 -33.35
CA LYS A 318 -4.57 11.35 -34.51
C LYS A 318 -3.74 12.58 -34.21
N LYS A 319 -2.63 12.74 -34.93
CA LYS A 319 -1.75 13.90 -34.83
C LYS A 319 -2.49 15.20 -34.99
N GLY A 320 -2.32 16.15 -34.06
CA GLY A 320 -2.93 17.48 -34.10
C GLY A 320 -4.36 17.57 -33.59
N GLY A 321 -4.92 16.50 -33.01
CA GLY A 321 -6.23 16.53 -32.36
C GLY A 321 -6.24 17.39 -31.11
N ASP A 322 -7.28 18.19 -30.90
CA ASP A 322 -7.49 18.96 -29.66
C ASP A 322 -8.02 18.03 -28.57
N ILE A 323 -7.10 17.60 -27.71
CA ILE A 323 -7.37 16.67 -26.61
C ILE A 323 -8.40 17.24 -25.63
N ARG A 324 -8.33 18.55 -25.30
CA ARG A 324 -9.24 19.18 -24.36
C ARG A 324 -10.67 19.20 -24.88
N GLN A 325 -10.83 19.53 -26.15
CA GLN A 325 -12.14 19.54 -26.79
C GLN A 325 -12.72 18.11 -26.90
N ILE A 326 -11.90 17.12 -27.26
CA ILE A 326 -12.31 15.72 -27.32
C ILE A 326 -12.77 15.23 -25.95
N LEU A 327 -11.99 15.46 -24.90
CA LEU A 327 -12.34 15.06 -23.53
C LEU A 327 -13.64 15.71 -23.06
N LYS A 328 -13.83 16.99 -23.36
CA LYS A 328 -15.07 17.69 -23.03
C LYS A 328 -16.31 17.07 -23.70
N VAL A 329 -16.18 16.64 -24.95
CA VAL A 329 -17.25 15.95 -25.68
C VAL A 329 -17.49 14.57 -25.06
N LEU A 330 -16.42 13.82 -24.74
CA LEU A 330 -16.51 12.50 -24.15
C LEU A 330 -17.14 12.54 -22.75
N TYR A 331 -16.70 13.42 -21.85
CA TYR A 331 -17.31 13.59 -20.52
C TYR A 331 -18.79 13.94 -20.55
N LYS A 332 -19.19 14.78 -21.52
CA LYS A 332 -20.59 15.19 -21.63
C LYS A 332 -21.53 14.10 -22.15
N ASN A 333 -21.03 13.15 -22.94
CA ASN A 333 -21.87 12.22 -23.70
C ASN A 333 -21.61 10.74 -23.40
N THR A 334 -20.71 10.45 -22.46
CA THR A 334 -20.39 9.08 -22.04
C THR A 334 -20.28 8.98 -20.52
N ASP A 335 -20.25 7.75 -20.00
CA ASP A 335 -20.09 7.49 -18.56
C ASP A 335 -18.64 7.67 -18.05
N LEU A 336 -17.76 8.36 -18.81
CA LEU A 336 -16.48 8.83 -18.28
C LEU A 336 -16.65 9.88 -17.18
N GLU A 337 -17.79 10.53 -17.16
CA GLU A 337 -18.21 11.39 -16.05
C GLU A 337 -19.67 11.11 -15.75
N ILE A 338 -19.96 10.74 -14.50
CA ILE A 338 -21.32 10.46 -14.04
C ILE A 338 -21.69 11.33 -12.83
N SER A 339 -22.98 11.56 -12.70
CA SER A 339 -23.55 12.18 -11.52
C SER A 339 -23.99 11.10 -10.54
N PHE A 340 -23.37 11.02 -9.37
CA PHE A 340 -23.72 10.08 -8.29
C PHE A 340 -24.62 10.79 -7.29
N GLY A 341 -25.88 10.37 -7.22
CA GLY A 341 -26.85 10.88 -6.24
C GLY A 341 -26.66 10.18 -4.89
N ILE A 342 -26.26 10.92 -3.88
CA ILE A 342 -26.18 10.42 -2.50
C ILE A 342 -27.56 10.50 -1.86
N ASN A 343 -28.02 9.40 -1.26
CA ASN A 343 -29.27 9.33 -0.50
C ASN A 343 -29.11 8.32 0.64
N MET A 344 -28.79 8.78 1.83
CA MET A 344 -28.43 7.97 2.99
C MET A 344 -29.68 7.61 3.80
N VAL A 345 -30.56 6.79 3.21
CA VAL A 345 -31.76 6.25 3.88
C VAL A 345 -31.44 4.88 4.46
N VAL A 346 -31.66 4.72 5.75
CA VAL A 346 -31.37 3.51 6.53
C VAL A 346 -32.49 3.18 7.50
N ILE A 347 -32.50 1.95 7.99
CA ILE A 347 -33.36 1.60 9.13
C ILE A 347 -32.58 1.94 10.41
N ALA A 348 -33.13 2.91 11.16
CA ALA A 348 -32.62 3.31 12.46
C ALA A 348 -33.80 3.31 13.46
N ASP A 349 -33.61 2.75 14.65
CA ASP A 349 -34.66 2.62 15.67
C ASP A 349 -35.97 1.97 15.13
N GLY A 350 -35.84 1.01 14.24
CA GLY A 350 -36.95 0.27 13.63
C GLY A 350 -37.75 1.04 12.57
N LYS A 351 -37.24 2.21 12.11
CA LYS A 351 -37.94 3.06 11.12
C LYS A 351 -36.97 3.52 10.02
N PRO A 352 -37.46 3.71 8.79
CA PRO A 352 -36.65 4.32 7.74
C PRO A 352 -36.40 5.79 8.06
N GLN A 353 -35.12 6.19 8.06
CA GLN A 353 -34.68 7.56 8.34
C GLN A 353 -33.59 7.96 7.33
N GLN A 354 -33.62 9.22 6.89
CA GLN A 354 -32.53 9.83 6.12
C GLN A 354 -31.59 10.49 7.10
N LEU A 355 -30.36 10.00 7.18
CA LEU A 355 -29.38 10.43 8.17
C LEU A 355 -28.15 11.08 7.50
N GLY A 356 -27.62 12.14 8.11
CA GLY A 356 -26.33 12.72 7.76
C GLY A 356 -25.15 11.88 8.28
N LEU A 357 -23.94 12.23 7.84
CA LEU A 357 -22.71 11.52 8.25
C LEU A 357 -22.54 11.45 9.77
N MET A 358 -22.73 12.59 10.45
CA MET A 358 -22.60 12.69 11.91
C MET A 358 -23.60 11.82 12.65
N GLU A 359 -24.83 11.74 12.12
CA GLU A 359 -25.89 10.93 12.72
C GLU A 359 -25.61 9.44 12.57
N ILE A 360 -25.11 9.00 11.41
CA ILE A 360 -24.70 7.61 11.18
C ILE A 360 -23.58 7.22 12.15
N ILE A 361 -22.56 8.07 12.32
CA ILE A 361 -21.46 7.83 13.26
C ILE A 361 -22.00 7.76 14.70
N ARG A 362 -22.89 8.65 15.08
CA ARG A 362 -23.54 8.65 16.39
C ARG A 362 -24.29 7.34 16.67
N HIS A 363 -25.10 6.87 15.73
CA HIS A 363 -25.82 5.60 15.85
C HIS A 363 -24.87 4.42 15.97
N TYR A 364 -23.82 4.39 15.14
CA TYR A 364 -22.80 3.34 15.18
C TYR A 364 -22.10 3.29 16.54
N VAL A 365 -21.62 4.41 17.07
CA VAL A 365 -20.94 4.49 18.39
C VAL A 365 -21.87 4.07 19.52
N ALA A 366 -23.13 4.53 19.49
CA ALA A 366 -24.13 4.15 20.48
C ALA A 366 -24.40 2.65 20.45
N TYR A 367 -24.50 2.08 19.26
CA TYR A 367 -24.69 0.64 19.07
C TYR A 367 -23.47 -0.16 19.56
N GLN A 368 -22.25 0.20 19.16
CA GLN A 368 -21.04 -0.48 19.59
C GLN A 368 -20.88 -0.49 21.11
N ARG A 369 -21.20 0.62 21.77
CA ARG A 369 -21.23 0.64 23.23
C ARG A 369 -22.21 -0.37 23.82
N GLN A 370 -23.40 -0.58 23.22
CA GLN A 370 -24.35 -1.62 23.66
C GLN A 370 -23.79 -3.02 23.47
N VAL A 371 -23.16 -3.30 22.31
CA VAL A 371 -22.49 -4.57 22.04
C VAL A 371 -21.41 -4.86 23.09
N ILE A 372 -20.54 -3.88 23.38
CA ILE A 372 -19.52 -4.00 24.44
C ILE A 372 -20.16 -4.26 25.81
N LEU A 373 -21.20 -3.53 26.17
CA LEU A 373 -21.88 -3.72 27.45
C LEU A 373 -22.50 -5.11 27.58
N ARG A 374 -23.17 -5.62 26.53
CA ARG A 374 -23.78 -6.96 26.52
C ARG A 374 -22.70 -8.04 26.59
N ARG A 375 -21.65 -7.96 25.77
CA ARG A 375 -20.51 -8.86 25.83
C ARG A 375 -19.87 -8.87 27.23
N THR A 376 -19.60 -7.68 27.78
CA THR A 376 -18.98 -7.56 29.10
C THR A 376 -19.83 -8.20 30.19
N LYS A 377 -21.16 -8.08 30.13
CA LYS A 377 -22.07 -8.74 31.07
C LYS A 377 -22.06 -10.26 30.91
N PHE A 378 -22.00 -10.77 29.68
CA PHE A 378 -21.89 -12.19 29.39
C PHE A 378 -20.57 -12.75 29.97
N ASP A 379 -19.44 -12.15 29.61
CA ASP A 379 -18.12 -12.56 30.08
C ASP A 379 -18.00 -12.43 31.62
N LEU A 380 -18.63 -11.42 32.23
CA LEU A 380 -18.68 -11.26 33.69
C LEU A 380 -19.44 -12.40 34.34
N ASN A 381 -20.60 -12.74 33.84
CA ASN A 381 -21.42 -13.84 34.37
C ASN A 381 -20.71 -15.19 34.25
N GLU A 382 -20.05 -15.46 33.13
CA GLU A 382 -19.19 -16.65 32.95
C GLU A 382 -18.02 -16.66 33.96
N ALA A 383 -17.33 -15.54 34.09
CA ALA A 383 -16.20 -15.43 35.02
C ALA A 383 -16.63 -15.55 36.48
N GLU A 384 -17.76 -14.95 36.87
CA GLU A 384 -18.33 -15.09 38.22
C GLU A 384 -18.78 -16.53 38.50
N SER A 385 -19.45 -17.17 37.55
CA SER A 385 -19.86 -18.57 37.65
C SER A 385 -18.67 -19.51 37.81
N ARG A 386 -17.63 -19.29 37.01
CA ARG A 386 -16.38 -20.09 37.10
C ARG A 386 -15.63 -19.83 38.41
N CYS A 387 -15.56 -18.54 38.82
CA CYS A 387 -14.94 -18.14 40.09
C CYS A 387 -15.65 -18.82 41.28
N HIS A 388 -17.00 -18.81 41.27
CA HIS A 388 -17.79 -19.45 42.29
C HIS A 388 -17.52 -20.96 42.44
N VAL A 389 -17.44 -21.68 41.31
CA VAL A 389 -17.07 -23.10 41.31
C VAL A 389 -15.64 -23.31 41.85
N LEU A 390 -14.67 -22.50 41.41
CA LEU A 390 -13.26 -22.62 41.87
C LEU A 390 -13.11 -22.35 43.35
N GLU A 391 -13.84 -21.39 43.91
CA GLU A 391 -13.82 -21.14 45.37
C GLU A 391 -14.27 -22.35 46.16
N GLY A 392 -15.32 -23.03 45.72
CA GLY A 392 -15.76 -24.29 46.31
C GLY A 392 -14.73 -25.42 46.18
N LEU A 393 -14.09 -25.57 45.02
CA LEU A 393 -13.05 -26.58 44.77
C LEU A 393 -11.81 -26.34 45.66
N ILE A 394 -11.39 -25.10 45.85
CA ILE A 394 -10.25 -24.75 46.70
C ILE A 394 -10.55 -25.05 48.18
N ILE A 395 -11.78 -24.78 48.63
CA ILE A 395 -12.22 -25.18 49.98
C ILE A 395 -12.13 -26.69 50.17
N ALA A 396 -12.61 -27.45 49.18
CA ALA A 396 -12.59 -28.91 49.21
C ALA A 396 -11.15 -29.48 49.20
N VAL A 397 -10.28 -28.93 48.36
CA VAL A 397 -8.89 -29.42 48.26
C VAL A 397 -8.06 -29.09 49.53
N ARG A 398 -8.31 -27.96 50.15
CA ARG A 398 -7.69 -27.58 51.41
C ARG A 398 -8.12 -28.49 52.59
N ASN A 399 -9.33 -29.05 52.50
CA ASN A 399 -9.92 -29.93 53.50
C ASN A 399 -10.19 -31.34 52.95
N ILE A 400 -9.30 -31.85 52.12
CA ILE A 400 -9.55 -33.03 51.28
C ILE A 400 -9.86 -34.29 52.11
N ASP A 401 -9.17 -34.51 53.22
CA ASP A 401 -9.37 -35.70 54.06
C ASP A 401 -10.81 -35.72 54.64
N GLU A 402 -11.29 -34.58 55.08
CA GLU A 402 -12.66 -34.44 55.59
C GLU A 402 -13.70 -34.58 54.48
N VAL A 403 -13.48 -34.02 53.30
CA VAL A 403 -14.31 -34.20 52.13
C VAL A 403 -14.43 -35.67 51.74
N ILE A 404 -13.31 -36.38 51.67
CA ILE A 404 -13.30 -37.81 51.35
C ILE A 404 -14.04 -38.61 52.45
N ALA A 405 -13.91 -38.28 53.74
CA ALA A 405 -14.59 -38.93 54.83
C ALA A 405 -16.12 -38.75 54.73
N ILE A 406 -16.56 -37.54 54.41
CA ILE A 406 -17.99 -37.22 54.19
C ILE A 406 -18.55 -38.01 53.01
N ILE A 407 -17.84 -38.02 51.86
CA ILE A 407 -18.30 -38.75 50.66
C ILE A 407 -18.37 -40.27 50.95
N LYS A 408 -17.40 -40.84 51.64
CA LYS A 408 -17.40 -42.28 52.02
C LYS A 408 -18.51 -42.65 53.02
N SER A 409 -18.95 -41.70 53.88
CA SER A 409 -19.97 -41.92 54.90
C SER A 409 -21.39 -41.66 54.37
N ALA A 410 -21.53 -41.19 53.14
CA ALA A 410 -22.80 -40.88 52.51
C ALA A 410 -23.47 -42.12 51.86
N GLU A 411 -24.76 -42.21 51.98
CA GLU A 411 -25.58 -43.33 51.42
C GLU A 411 -25.85 -43.15 49.93
N SER A 412 -25.79 -41.92 49.45
CA SER A 412 -26.04 -41.55 48.05
C SER A 412 -25.32 -40.28 47.70
N THR A 413 -25.18 -39.99 46.39
CA THR A 413 -24.59 -38.74 45.86
C THR A 413 -25.40 -37.52 46.34
N ALA A 414 -26.72 -37.62 46.49
CA ALA A 414 -27.57 -36.56 47.03
C ALA A 414 -27.29 -36.32 48.52
N ASP A 415 -27.10 -37.35 49.32
CA ASP A 415 -26.74 -37.28 50.73
C ASP A 415 -25.31 -36.68 50.92
N ALA A 416 -24.34 -37.13 50.12
CA ALA A 416 -22.99 -36.56 50.11
C ALA A 416 -23.04 -35.06 49.80
N ARG A 417 -23.79 -34.63 48.81
CA ARG A 417 -23.99 -33.24 48.45
C ARG A 417 -24.55 -32.42 49.59
N ALA A 418 -25.66 -32.92 50.23
CA ALA A 418 -26.30 -32.23 51.33
C ALA A 418 -25.35 -32.09 52.55
N LYS A 419 -24.60 -33.13 52.87
CA LYS A 419 -23.58 -33.12 53.95
C LYS A 419 -22.43 -32.13 53.68
N LEU A 420 -21.91 -32.07 52.42
CA LEU A 420 -20.88 -31.13 52.00
C LEU A 420 -21.37 -29.68 52.07
N MET A 421 -22.58 -29.42 51.59
CA MET A 421 -23.22 -28.11 51.67
C MET A 421 -23.33 -27.62 53.12
N LYS A 422 -23.83 -28.50 54.02
CA LYS A 422 -24.01 -28.14 55.42
C LYS A 422 -22.70 -27.96 56.15
N ARG A 423 -21.69 -28.77 55.85
CA ARG A 423 -20.37 -28.74 56.59
C ARG A 423 -19.51 -27.58 56.19
N PHE A 424 -19.43 -27.20 54.90
CA PHE A 424 -18.56 -26.17 54.37
C PHE A 424 -19.29 -24.93 53.89
N GLU A 425 -20.59 -24.83 54.17
CA GLU A 425 -21.46 -23.70 53.74
C GLU A 425 -21.42 -23.49 52.21
N LEU A 426 -21.35 -24.61 51.44
CA LEU A 426 -21.24 -24.57 49.99
C LEU A 426 -22.63 -24.48 49.34
N THR A 427 -22.67 -23.88 48.15
CA THR A 427 -23.85 -23.95 47.30
C THR A 427 -23.96 -25.33 46.66
N GLU A 428 -25.16 -25.63 46.13
CA GLU A 428 -25.41 -26.89 45.43
C GLU A 428 -24.48 -27.10 44.24
N ILE A 429 -24.23 -26.02 43.48
CA ILE A 429 -23.33 -26.03 42.33
C ILE A 429 -21.88 -26.34 42.76
N GLN A 430 -21.43 -25.75 43.84
CA GLN A 430 -20.09 -25.99 44.38
C GLN A 430 -19.94 -27.43 44.92
N ALA A 431 -20.92 -27.92 45.66
CA ALA A 431 -20.93 -29.28 46.17
C ALA A 431 -20.97 -30.33 45.06
N GLN A 432 -21.75 -30.08 43.97
CA GLN A 432 -21.76 -30.93 42.80
C GLN A 432 -20.42 -30.95 42.10
N ALA A 433 -19.80 -29.79 41.89
CA ALA A 433 -18.47 -29.69 41.28
C ALA A 433 -17.36 -30.42 42.06
N ILE A 434 -17.51 -30.47 43.41
CA ILE A 434 -16.61 -31.24 44.27
C ILE A 434 -16.81 -32.74 44.05
N LEU A 435 -18.06 -33.20 43.93
CA LEU A 435 -18.38 -34.63 43.72
C LEU A 435 -17.90 -35.08 42.30
N ASP A 436 -17.91 -34.22 41.33
CA ASP A 436 -17.44 -34.47 39.95
C ASP A 436 -15.90 -34.35 39.82
N LEU A 437 -15.18 -33.99 40.90
CA LEU A 437 -13.75 -33.76 40.84
C LEU A 437 -12.97 -35.08 40.67
N ARG A 438 -12.13 -35.14 39.67
CA ARG A 438 -11.24 -36.30 39.44
C ARG A 438 -10.07 -36.29 40.42
N LEU A 439 -9.77 -37.46 40.99
CA LEU A 439 -8.67 -37.64 41.96
C LEU A 439 -7.31 -37.14 41.44
N ALA A 440 -7.06 -37.22 40.14
CA ALA A 440 -5.85 -36.70 39.51
C ALA A 440 -5.64 -35.18 39.70
N ARG A 441 -6.71 -34.42 39.97
CA ARG A 441 -6.65 -32.96 40.20
C ARG A 441 -6.30 -32.58 41.64
N LEU A 442 -6.04 -33.55 42.51
CA LEU A 442 -5.68 -33.34 43.92
C LEU A 442 -4.15 -33.17 44.14
N THR A 443 -3.36 -33.22 43.09
CA THR A 443 -1.90 -33.01 43.20
C THR A 443 -1.56 -31.57 43.56
N LYS A 444 -0.47 -31.35 44.29
CA LYS A 444 -0.04 -30.01 44.71
C LYS A 444 0.11 -29.05 43.53
N LEU A 445 0.54 -29.53 42.37
CA LEU A 445 0.71 -28.73 41.16
C LEU A 445 -0.65 -28.24 40.62
N GLU A 446 -1.66 -29.13 40.61
CA GLU A 446 -3.01 -28.74 40.13
C GLU A 446 -3.71 -27.78 41.10
N VAL A 447 -3.50 -27.94 42.42
CA VAL A 447 -4.00 -26.98 43.41
C VAL A 447 -3.43 -25.58 43.17
N PHE A 448 -2.13 -25.47 42.91
CA PHE A 448 -1.49 -24.21 42.60
C PHE A 448 -2.10 -23.56 41.32
N LYS A 449 -2.36 -24.38 40.31
CA LYS A 449 -3.03 -23.89 39.08
C LYS A 449 -4.45 -23.35 39.32
N LEU A 450 -5.24 -24.03 40.18
CA LEU A 450 -6.56 -23.57 40.56
C LEU A 450 -6.51 -22.23 41.32
N GLU A 451 -5.53 -22.05 42.20
CA GLU A 451 -5.33 -20.79 42.93
C GLU A 451 -4.88 -19.66 42.01
N GLU A 452 -3.99 -19.92 41.02
CA GLU A 452 -3.62 -18.95 40.00
C GLU A 452 -4.82 -18.59 39.13
N GLU A 453 -5.59 -19.58 38.64
CA GLU A 453 -6.81 -19.37 37.83
C GLU A 453 -7.81 -18.49 38.61
N LEU A 454 -8.03 -18.78 39.91
CA LEU A 454 -8.90 -17.94 40.74
C LEU A 454 -8.42 -16.50 40.86
N LYS A 455 -7.12 -16.29 41.00
CA LYS A 455 -6.51 -14.95 41.11
C LYS A 455 -6.70 -14.16 39.79
N GLU A 456 -6.48 -14.80 38.66
CA GLU A 456 -6.67 -14.18 37.32
C GLU A 456 -8.15 -13.87 37.08
N LEU A 457 -9.06 -14.79 37.42
CA LEU A 457 -10.49 -14.56 37.30
C LEU A 457 -10.96 -13.40 38.18
N LYS A 458 -10.48 -13.28 39.41
CA LYS A 458 -10.82 -12.14 40.29
C LYS A 458 -10.35 -10.80 39.71
N LYS A 459 -9.17 -10.77 39.07
CA LYS A 459 -8.72 -9.56 38.33
C LYS A 459 -9.62 -9.26 37.15
N LEU A 460 -9.97 -10.29 36.37
CA LEU A 460 -10.86 -10.17 35.21
C LEU A 460 -12.24 -9.66 35.64
N ILE A 461 -12.86 -10.25 36.66
CA ILE A 461 -14.15 -9.82 37.23
C ILE A 461 -14.10 -8.35 37.63
N LYS A 462 -13.03 -7.91 38.32
CA LYS A 462 -12.85 -6.50 38.68
C LYS A 462 -12.82 -5.60 37.46
N LYS A 463 -12.07 -5.99 36.39
CA LYS A 463 -11.97 -5.24 35.13
C LYS A 463 -13.34 -5.19 34.44
N LEU A 464 -14.01 -6.33 34.24
CA LEU A 464 -15.30 -6.42 33.58
C LEU A 464 -16.39 -5.66 34.34
N THR A 465 -16.40 -5.73 35.68
CA THR A 465 -17.31 -4.96 36.53
C THR A 465 -17.10 -3.44 36.35
N ALA A 466 -15.84 -2.98 36.24
CA ALA A 466 -15.57 -1.57 36.00
C ALA A 466 -16.08 -1.12 34.62
N ILE A 467 -15.82 -1.91 33.57
CA ILE A 467 -16.31 -1.62 32.20
C ILE A 467 -17.84 -1.61 32.18
N SER A 468 -18.51 -2.58 32.83
CA SER A 468 -19.98 -2.68 32.81
C SER A 468 -20.65 -1.46 33.46
N LYS A 469 -19.99 -0.78 34.41
CA LYS A 469 -20.52 0.36 35.15
C LYS A 469 -20.16 1.73 34.53
N SER A 470 -19.10 1.82 33.74
CA SER A 470 -18.58 3.08 33.20
C SER A 470 -18.79 3.18 31.66
N LYS A 471 -19.55 4.22 31.26
CA LYS A 471 -19.73 4.54 29.83
C LYS A 471 -18.41 4.89 29.14
N ASP A 472 -17.53 5.60 29.83
CA ASP A 472 -16.24 6.03 29.29
C ASP A 472 -15.31 4.85 29.04
N LEU A 473 -15.28 3.87 29.96
CA LEU A 473 -14.52 2.65 29.76
C LEU A 473 -15.07 1.78 28.61
N GLN A 474 -16.39 1.75 28.42
CA GLN A 474 -17.02 1.07 27.27
C GLN A 474 -16.59 1.72 25.98
N LEU A 475 -16.62 3.05 25.88
CA LEU A 475 -16.17 3.81 24.70
C LEU A 475 -14.66 3.65 24.46
N GLN A 476 -13.86 3.58 25.52
CA GLN A 476 -12.44 3.31 25.39
C GLN A 476 -12.18 1.91 24.79
N VAL A 477 -12.93 0.89 25.19
CA VAL A 477 -12.86 -0.44 24.59
C VAL A 477 -13.26 -0.40 23.11
N VAL A 478 -14.33 0.31 22.76
CA VAL A 478 -14.74 0.52 21.35
C VAL A 478 -13.58 1.14 20.56
N LYS A 479 -12.97 2.21 21.09
CA LYS A 479 -11.85 2.90 20.44
C LYS A 479 -10.65 1.99 20.21
N GLU A 480 -10.26 1.20 21.21
CA GLU A 480 -9.16 0.24 21.10
C GLU A 480 -9.44 -0.80 20.03
N GLU A 481 -10.62 -1.41 20.05
CA GLU A 481 -10.99 -2.48 19.14
C GLU A 481 -11.12 -2.04 17.67
N ILE A 482 -11.69 -0.86 17.41
CA ILE A 482 -11.77 -0.35 16.03
C ILE A 482 -10.40 0.11 15.51
N SER A 483 -9.51 0.58 16.40
CA SER A 483 -8.14 0.94 16.04
C SER A 483 -7.33 -0.29 15.65
N GLU A 484 -7.50 -1.43 16.36
CA GLU A 484 -6.91 -2.72 15.95
C GLU A 484 -7.33 -3.11 14.52
N ILE A 485 -8.61 -2.87 14.15
CA ILE A 485 -9.11 -3.19 12.82
C ILE A 485 -8.49 -2.28 11.76
N ARG A 486 -8.34 -0.97 12.04
CA ARG A 486 -7.64 -0.04 11.18
C ARG A 486 -6.22 -0.51 10.87
N ASP A 487 -5.47 -0.87 11.91
CA ASP A 487 -4.07 -1.26 11.80
C ASP A 487 -3.91 -2.64 11.12
N LYS A 488 -4.90 -3.52 11.30
CA LYS A 488 -4.94 -4.84 10.65
C LYS A 488 -5.29 -4.79 9.16
N TYR A 489 -6.08 -3.80 8.73
CA TYR A 489 -6.57 -3.69 7.36
C TYR A 489 -6.21 -2.33 6.73
N PRO A 490 -4.91 -2.01 6.55
CA PRO A 490 -4.51 -0.74 5.96
C PRO A 490 -5.18 -0.56 4.58
N THR A 491 -5.65 0.65 4.33
CA THR A 491 -6.44 0.93 3.13
C THR A 491 -6.00 2.28 2.54
N PRO A 492 -5.11 2.29 1.55
CA PRO A 492 -4.78 3.53 0.86
C PRO A 492 -6.01 4.07 0.12
N ARG A 493 -6.17 5.40 0.12
CA ARG A 493 -7.26 6.06 -0.60
C ARG A 493 -7.09 5.85 -2.10
N ARG A 494 -8.19 5.53 -2.78
CA ARG A 494 -8.26 5.30 -4.23
C ARG A 494 -8.78 6.53 -4.97
N SER A 495 -9.89 7.12 -4.50
CA SER A 495 -10.54 8.24 -5.17
C SER A 495 -9.87 9.57 -4.79
N ARG A 496 -9.69 10.46 -5.75
CA ARG A 496 -9.11 11.79 -5.55
C ARG A 496 -10.21 12.85 -5.45
N LEU A 497 -10.15 13.67 -4.41
CA LEU A 497 -11.09 14.78 -4.20
C LEU A 497 -10.60 16.05 -4.91
N VAL A 498 -11.52 16.73 -5.61
CA VAL A 498 -11.38 18.09 -6.13
C VAL A 498 -12.67 18.87 -5.89
N PHE A 499 -12.59 20.20 -5.84
CA PHE A 499 -13.75 21.03 -5.53
C PHE A 499 -14.42 21.60 -6.78
N THR A 500 -13.70 21.68 -7.90
CA THR A 500 -14.21 22.23 -9.17
C THR A 500 -13.87 21.35 -10.35
N GLY A 501 -14.68 21.46 -11.42
CA GLY A 501 -14.37 20.80 -12.68
C GLY A 501 -13.08 21.31 -13.33
N ALA A 502 -12.71 22.57 -13.08
CA ALA A 502 -11.45 23.13 -13.56
C ALA A 502 -10.24 22.49 -12.92
N GLU A 503 -10.28 22.23 -11.59
CA GLU A 503 -9.24 21.46 -10.90
C GLU A 503 -9.15 20.03 -11.43
N ALA A 504 -10.28 19.40 -11.76
CA ALA A 504 -10.30 18.09 -12.41
C ALA A 504 -9.69 18.13 -13.82
N ASP A 505 -9.89 19.22 -14.57
CA ASP A 505 -9.28 19.42 -15.88
C ASP A 505 -7.77 19.71 -15.79
N ASP A 506 -7.33 20.38 -14.73
CA ASP A 506 -5.89 20.60 -14.46
C ASP A 506 -5.17 19.30 -14.10
N LEU A 507 -5.88 18.32 -13.53
CA LEU A 507 -5.35 16.97 -13.33
C LEU A 507 -5.13 16.19 -14.65
N LEU A 508 -5.74 16.64 -15.74
CA LEU A 508 -5.45 16.15 -17.09
C LEU A 508 -4.14 16.72 -17.67
N ALA A 509 -3.54 17.70 -17.01
CA ALA A 509 -2.24 18.17 -17.40
C ALA A 509 -1.28 16.98 -17.42
N VAL A 510 -0.84 16.66 -18.65
CA VAL A 510 0.25 15.77 -19.02
C VAL A 510 0.88 15.07 -17.79
N THR A 511 0.10 14.27 -17.11
CA THR A 511 0.66 13.17 -16.39
C THR A 511 1.01 12.17 -17.50
N SER A 512 2.21 12.29 -18.04
CA SER A 512 2.94 11.09 -18.30
C SER A 512 2.95 10.35 -16.93
N GLU A 513 1.85 9.72 -16.54
CA GLU A 513 1.89 8.70 -15.54
C GLU A 513 2.80 7.65 -16.15
N LYS A 514 4.03 7.76 -15.70
CA LYS A 514 5.09 6.84 -15.93
C LYS A 514 4.50 5.45 -15.67
N VAL A 515 4.49 4.63 -16.70
CA VAL A 515 4.55 3.19 -16.52
C VAL A 515 5.51 2.97 -15.35
N PRO A 516 5.16 2.22 -14.29
CA PRO A 516 6.07 2.00 -13.18
C PRO A 516 7.44 1.69 -13.77
N GLY A 517 8.43 2.54 -13.45
CA GLY A 517 9.68 2.55 -14.16
C GLY A 517 10.29 1.16 -14.12
N ALA A 518 10.64 0.63 -15.27
CA ALA A 518 11.37 -0.62 -15.33
C ALA A 518 12.71 -0.42 -14.60
N LYS A 519 13.10 -1.36 -13.75
CA LYS A 519 14.44 -1.34 -13.12
C LYS A 519 15.48 -1.18 -14.21
N CYS A 520 16.35 -0.20 -14.07
CA CYS A 520 17.43 0.06 -14.96
C CYS A 520 18.71 0.43 -14.19
N ALA A 521 19.85 0.30 -14.86
CA ALA A 521 21.11 0.77 -14.35
C ALA A 521 21.71 1.78 -15.34
N LEU A 522 22.01 2.96 -14.86
CA LEU A 522 22.75 3.97 -15.60
C LEU A 522 24.23 3.75 -15.34
N VAL A 523 25.00 3.49 -16.39
CA VAL A 523 26.42 3.11 -16.30
C VAL A 523 27.27 4.13 -17.03
N ARG A 524 28.22 4.73 -16.33
CA ARG A 524 29.30 5.51 -16.93
C ARG A 524 30.49 4.57 -17.15
N THR A 525 31.01 4.56 -18.37
CA THR A 525 32.08 3.67 -18.78
C THR A 525 33.43 4.37 -18.85
N ALA A 526 34.50 3.58 -18.81
CA ALA A 526 35.89 4.09 -18.85
C ALA A 526 36.26 4.80 -20.17
N ASP A 527 35.48 4.64 -21.24
CA ASP A 527 35.57 5.42 -22.48
C ASP A 527 34.62 6.63 -22.49
N GLU A 528 34.17 7.04 -21.30
CA GLU A 528 33.36 8.26 -21.07
C GLU A 528 31.97 8.23 -21.74
N LYS A 529 31.48 7.04 -22.08
CA LYS A 529 30.12 6.82 -22.59
C LYS A 529 29.14 6.53 -21.47
N ILE A 530 27.86 6.77 -21.76
CA ILE A 530 26.74 6.47 -20.85
C ILE A 530 25.94 5.34 -21.46
N LYS A 531 25.57 4.35 -20.65
CA LYS A 531 24.76 3.21 -21.05
C LYS A 531 23.57 3.08 -20.11
N VAL A 532 22.39 2.82 -20.68
CA VAL A 532 21.18 2.52 -19.92
C VAL A 532 20.88 1.03 -20.09
N LEU A 533 21.09 0.25 -19.05
CA LEU A 533 20.82 -1.19 -19.02
C LEU A 533 19.45 -1.42 -18.38
N THR A 534 18.57 -2.17 -19.02
CA THR A 534 17.22 -2.44 -18.52
C THR A 534 16.98 -3.93 -18.29
N GLY A 535 16.11 -4.28 -17.34
CA GLY A 535 15.70 -5.65 -17.02
C GLY A 535 16.89 -6.58 -16.78
N LYS A 536 16.91 -7.73 -17.45
CA LYS A 536 17.98 -8.75 -17.30
C LYS A 536 19.40 -8.24 -17.59
N ASN A 537 19.55 -7.19 -18.37
CA ASN A 537 20.86 -6.61 -18.65
C ASN A 537 21.36 -5.76 -17.47
N ALA A 538 20.48 -5.14 -16.71
CA ALA A 538 20.82 -4.44 -15.46
C ALA A 538 21.20 -5.44 -14.35
N ASP A 539 20.47 -6.56 -14.25
CA ASP A 539 20.75 -7.63 -13.27
C ASP A 539 22.04 -8.41 -13.61
N ALA A 540 22.46 -8.40 -14.88
CA ALA A 540 23.62 -9.13 -15.37
C ALA A 540 24.93 -8.31 -15.34
N LEU A 541 24.99 -7.18 -14.60
CA LEU A 541 26.21 -6.44 -14.38
C LEU A 541 27.24 -7.34 -13.68
N SER A 542 28.11 -7.99 -14.48
CA SER A 542 29.16 -8.85 -13.97
C SER A 542 30.53 -8.24 -14.19
N LEU A 543 31.47 -8.58 -13.30
CA LEU A 543 32.87 -8.24 -13.45
C LEU A 543 33.42 -8.71 -14.78
N PRO A 544 34.20 -7.89 -15.51
CA PRO A 544 34.97 -8.42 -16.62
C PRO A 544 35.95 -9.46 -16.07
N VAL A 545 35.75 -10.72 -16.50
CA VAL A 545 36.70 -11.80 -16.27
C VAL A 545 37.86 -11.60 -17.26
N SER A 546 39.06 -11.91 -16.89
CA SER A 546 40.27 -11.75 -17.70
C SER A 546 40.07 -12.05 -19.21
N GLY A 547 40.34 -11.07 -20.09
CA GLY A 547 40.14 -11.20 -21.53
C GLY A 547 40.54 -9.91 -22.28
N LYS A 548 40.39 -9.92 -23.61
CA LYS A 548 40.51 -8.70 -24.42
C LYS A 548 39.17 -7.97 -24.40
N PHE A 549 39.11 -6.92 -23.63
CA PHE A 549 37.92 -6.04 -23.53
C PHE A 549 38.24 -4.64 -24.00
N LYS A 550 37.25 -3.96 -24.54
CA LYS A 550 37.31 -2.52 -24.81
C LYS A 550 37.07 -1.74 -23.52
N ALA A 551 37.62 -0.55 -23.39
CA ALA A 551 37.39 0.35 -22.25
C ALA A 551 35.90 0.64 -22.03
N GLY A 552 35.10 0.64 -23.07
CA GLY A 552 33.63 0.79 -23.01
C GLY A 552 32.86 -0.32 -22.28
N VAL A 553 33.53 -1.38 -21.84
CA VAL A 553 32.92 -2.47 -21.04
C VAL A 553 33.22 -2.29 -19.55
N ILE A 554 34.10 -1.37 -19.18
CA ILE A 554 34.43 -1.12 -17.77
C ILE A 554 33.47 -0.06 -17.24
N ALA A 555 32.65 -0.44 -16.27
CA ALA A 555 31.78 0.47 -15.56
C ALA A 555 32.58 1.21 -14.47
N GLU A 556 32.67 2.53 -14.57
CA GLU A 556 33.31 3.40 -13.56
C GLU A 556 32.35 3.85 -12.50
N ASP A 557 31.11 4.15 -12.89
CA ASP A 557 30.02 4.54 -11.99
C ASP A 557 28.73 3.84 -12.42
N ILE A 558 27.96 3.35 -11.46
CA ILE A 558 26.70 2.65 -11.68
C ILE A 558 25.67 3.25 -10.76
N LEU A 559 24.56 3.72 -11.33
CA LEU A 559 23.39 4.15 -10.62
C LEU A 559 22.25 3.19 -10.92
N SER A 560 21.87 2.36 -9.95
CA SER A 560 20.65 1.55 -10.03
C SER A 560 19.45 2.43 -9.76
N THR A 561 18.50 2.47 -10.70
CA THR A 561 17.35 3.35 -10.67
C THR A 561 16.16 2.71 -11.42
N VAL A 562 15.10 3.44 -11.62
CA VAL A 562 13.96 3.07 -12.46
C VAL A 562 13.77 4.10 -13.58
N THR A 563 13.30 3.66 -14.73
CA THR A 563 13.22 4.49 -15.96
C THR A 563 12.32 5.73 -15.83
N ASP A 564 11.53 5.81 -14.76
CA ASP A 564 10.62 6.93 -14.51
C ASP A 564 11.18 8.02 -13.58
N LYS A 565 12.40 7.86 -13.08
CA LYS A 565 13.03 8.87 -12.21
C LYS A 565 13.83 9.90 -13.00
N VAL A 566 13.89 11.10 -12.44
CA VAL A 566 14.76 12.17 -12.96
C VAL A 566 16.18 11.94 -12.45
N ILE A 567 17.15 12.00 -13.36
CA ILE A 567 18.57 11.87 -13.02
C ILE A 567 19.27 13.22 -13.16
N TYR A 568 20.00 13.60 -12.15
CA TYR A 568 20.92 14.72 -12.18
C TYR A 568 22.32 14.23 -12.53
N ALA A 569 22.84 14.68 -13.69
CA ALA A 569 24.20 14.38 -14.16
C ALA A 569 25.08 15.63 -13.98
N PHE A 570 26.05 15.57 -13.09
CA PHE A 570 27.05 16.62 -12.91
C PHE A 570 28.23 16.39 -13.85
N THR A 571 28.76 17.45 -14.45
CA THR A 571 29.76 17.38 -15.51
C THR A 571 31.10 17.97 -15.11
N ASN A 572 32.14 17.61 -15.86
CA ASN A 572 33.49 18.14 -15.68
C ASN A 572 33.58 19.67 -15.82
N PHE A 573 32.67 20.32 -16.55
CA PHE A 573 32.57 21.79 -16.66
C PHE A 573 31.79 22.45 -15.54
N GLY A 574 31.33 21.65 -14.57
CA GLY A 574 30.56 22.15 -13.42
C GLY A 574 29.08 22.43 -13.72
N ASN A 575 28.55 21.88 -14.80
CA ASN A 575 27.14 21.96 -15.13
C ASN A 575 26.39 20.78 -14.52
N LEU A 576 25.10 21.00 -14.35
CA LEU A 576 24.09 19.99 -13.99
C LEU A 576 23.16 19.81 -15.17
N HIS A 577 23.05 18.59 -15.67
CA HIS A 577 22.08 18.17 -16.68
C HIS A 577 20.96 17.39 -16.02
N ARG A 578 19.73 17.74 -16.32
CA ARG A 578 18.52 17.02 -15.90
C ARG A 578 18.17 16.04 -17.00
N LEU A 579 18.36 14.73 -16.74
CA LEU A 579 18.10 13.65 -17.69
C LEU A 579 16.80 12.93 -17.36
N ASN A 580 15.98 12.71 -18.38
CA ASN A 580 14.83 11.82 -18.31
C ASN A 580 15.17 10.52 -19.04
N ILE A 581 15.17 9.38 -18.33
CA ILE A 581 15.56 8.09 -18.89
C ILE A 581 14.39 7.41 -19.62
N SER A 582 13.18 7.95 -19.53
CA SER A 582 11.94 7.38 -20.09
C SER A 582 11.91 7.25 -21.62
N ASP A 583 12.83 7.89 -22.32
CA ASP A 583 12.97 7.70 -23.76
C ASP A 583 13.65 6.37 -24.06
N ALA A 584 12.81 5.35 -24.23
CA ALA A 584 13.12 3.92 -24.32
C ALA A 584 14.08 3.52 -25.48
N ALA A 585 14.60 4.46 -26.25
CA ALA A 585 15.57 4.22 -27.30
C ALA A 585 16.97 3.81 -26.80
N LEU A 586 17.22 3.82 -25.49
CA LEU A 586 18.55 3.71 -24.90
C LEU A 586 18.86 2.37 -24.23
N SER A 587 17.95 1.40 -24.24
CA SER A 587 18.23 0.07 -23.67
C SER A 587 19.29 -0.66 -24.47
N CYS A 588 20.44 -0.93 -23.85
CA CYS A 588 21.58 -1.61 -24.47
C CYS A 588 22.14 -2.70 -23.54
N LYS A 589 23.06 -3.49 -24.09
CA LYS A 589 23.92 -4.40 -23.31
C LYS A 589 25.19 -3.65 -22.92
N LEU A 590 25.87 -4.11 -21.87
CA LEU A 590 27.15 -3.50 -21.47
C LEU A 590 28.22 -3.58 -22.60
N SER A 591 28.15 -4.57 -23.50
CA SER A 591 29.01 -4.73 -24.65
C SER A 591 28.74 -3.77 -25.82
N ASP A 592 27.55 -3.17 -25.87
CA ASP A 592 27.14 -2.30 -26.99
C ASP A 592 27.82 -0.95 -26.88
N GLU A 593 27.81 -0.16 -27.95
CA GLU A 593 28.27 1.22 -27.89
C GLU A 593 27.30 2.06 -27.04
N GLY A 594 27.85 2.74 -26.04
CA GLY A 594 27.09 3.71 -25.26
C GLY A 594 26.90 5.03 -26.02
N VAL A 595 26.11 5.90 -25.46
CA VAL A 595 25.84 7.26 -26.00
C VAL A 595 26.71 8.31 -25.28
N SER A 596 26.99 9.41 -25.95
CA SER A 596 27.62 10.57 -25.33
C SER A 596 26.61 11.37 -24.48
N LEU A 597 27.10 12.22 -23.59
CA LEU A 597 26.24 13.14 -22.84
C LEU A 597 25.44 14.06 -23.78
N ALA A 598 26.06 14.48 -24.90
CA ALA A 598 25.42 15.35 -25.88
C ALA A 598 24.23 14.69 -26.59
N GLU A 599 24.24 13.37 -26.74
CA GLU A 599 23.11 12.61 -27.30
C GLU A 599 21.96 12.48 -26.29
N LEU A 600 22.26 12.48 -24.98
CA LEU A 600 21.26 12.42 -23.91
C LEU A 600 20.70 13.79 -23.53
N SER A 601 21.51 14.82 -23.65
CA SER A 601 21.17 16.19 -23.28
C SER A 601 21.62 17.14 -24.36
N PRO A 602 20.70 17.64 -25.23
CA PRO A 602 21.05 18.53 -26.34
C PRO A 602 21.69 19.84 -25.95
N GLY A 603 21.69 20.19 -24.66
CA GLY A 603 22.35 21.37 -24.11
C GLY A 603 23.80 21.16 -23.66
N ALA A 604 24.36 19.97 -23.84
CA ALA A 604 25.73 19.67 -23.51
C ALA A 604 26.69 20.30 -24.53
N VAL A 605 27.82 20.82 -24.06
CA VAL A 605 28.88 21.45 -24.91
C VAL A 605 29.94 20.43 -25.31
N ASP A 606 30.67 20.72 -26.37
CA ASP A 606 31.74 19.85 -26.82
C ASP A 606 32.81 19.64 -25.75
N GLY A 607 33.23 18.39 -25.53
CA GLY A 607 34.17 18.03 -24.48
C GLY A 607 33.58 17.90 -23.07
N GLU A 608 32.25 18.11 -22.93
CA GLU A 608 31.55 17.94 -21.66
C GLU A 608 31.29 16.46 -21.36
N LYS A 609 31.66 16.01 -20.13
CA LYS A 609 31.59 14.61 -19.69
C LYS A 609 30.89 14.50 -18.36
N CYS A 610 30.13 13.46 -18.17
CA CYS A 610 29.50 13.18 -16.89
C CYS A 610 30.54 12.74 -15.84
N VAL A 611 30.47 13.33 -14.67
CA VAL A 611 31.31 13.01 -13.50
C VAL A 611 30.55 12.13 -12.52
N LYS A 612 29.27 12.47 -12.22
CA LYS A 612 28.46 11.72 -11.25
C LYS A 612 26.97 11.83 -11.56
N PHE A 613 26.26 10.73 -11.33
CA PHE A 613 24.80 10.66 -11.39
C PHE A 613 24.19 10.64 -10.00
N PHE A 614 23.03 11.30 -9.87
CA PHE A 614 22.18 11.19 -8.69
C PHE A 614 20.73 11.01 -9.12
N GLU A 615 20.02 10.08 -8.46
CA GLU A 615 18.58 9.92 -8.64
C GLU A 615 17.83 10.98 -7.82
N ILE A 616 16.87 11.63 -8.45
CA ILE A 616 15.94 12.50 -7.77
C ILE A 616 14.62 11.74 -7.56
N GLY A 617 14.42 11.28 -6.32
CA GLY A 617 13.24 10.55 -5.91
C GLY A 617 12.00 11.44 -5.73
N ASP A 618 10.92 10.86 -5.25
CA ASP A 618 9.67 11.57 -4.98
C ASP A 618 9.83 12.60 -3.84
N LYS A 619 10.78 12.34 -2.93
CA LYS A 619 11.28 13.33 -1.96
C LYS A 619 12.63 13.81 -2.43
N PHE A 620 12.80 15.13 -2.48
CA PHE A 620 14.06 15.73 -2.87
C PHE A 620 15.14 15.42 -1.83
N PRO A 621 16.40 15.12 -2.24
CA PRO A 621 17.48 14.83 -1.31
C PRO A 621 17.72 15.97 -0.30
N VAL A 622 18.07 15.61 0.93
CA VAL A 622 18.38 16.55 2.01
C VAL A 622 19.86 16.42 2.37
N GLY A 623 20.49 17.50 2.74
CA GLY A 623 21.92 17.53 3.08
C GLY A 623 22.74 18.38 2.12
N ASN A 624 24.04 18.10 1.99
CA ASN A 624 24.96 18.89 1.21
C ASN A 624 25.70 18.05 0.18
N LEU A 625 26.10 18.73 -0.92
CA LEU A 625 27.00 18.22 -1.95
C LEU A 625 28.37 18.82 -1.80
N LEU A 626 29.40 18.00 -2.00
CA LEU A 626 30.79 18.38 -2.08
C LEU A 626 31.28 18.25 -3.53
N PHE A 627 31.86 19.31 -4.07
CA PHE A 627 32.41 19.39 -5.42
C PHE A 627 33.91 19.56 -5.36
N PHE A 628 34.65 18.80 -6.15
CA PHE A 628 36.12 18.80 -6.14
C PHE A 628 36.69 18.96 -7.54
N THR A 629 37.67 19.88 -7.69
CA THR A 629 38.28 20.12 -8.98
C THR A 629 39.73 19.61 -9.07
N ALA A 630 40.23 19.42 -10.29
CA ALA A 630 41.60 18.98 -10.56
C ALA A 630 42.67 19.95 -10.02
N LYS A 631 42.38 21.24 -9.95
CA LYS A 631 43.25 22.24 -9.32
C LYS A 631 43.10 22.37 -7.81
N GLY A 632 42.36 21.44 -7.20
CA GLY A 632 42.23 21.33 -5.75
C GLY A 632 41.32 22.34 -5.11
N MET A 633 40.33 22.88 -5.86
CA MET A 633 39.23 23.61 -5.29
C MET A 633 38.20 22.64 -4.70
N VAL A 634 37.57 23.06 -3.62
CA VAL A 634 36.46 22.30 -2.99
C VAL A 634 35.31 23.24 -2.67
N LYS A 635 34.10 22.82 -2.94
CA LYS A 635 32.87 23.56 -2.65
C LYS A 635 31.87 22.68 -1.93
N LYS A 636 31.16 23.23 -0.96
CA LYS A 636 30.02 22.62 -0.27
C LYS A 636 28.77 23.43 -0.57
N SER A 637 27.72 22.79 -1.03
CA SER A 637 26.41 23.39 -1.34
C SER A 637 25.28 22.53 -0.81
N SER A 638 24.20 23.16 -0.31
CA SER A 638 22.98 22.45 0.07
C SER A 638 22.29 21.86 -1.15
N TRP A 639 21.66 20.69 -1.02
CA TRP A 639 20.77 20.14 -2.02
C TRP A 639 19.61 21.09 -2.38
N GLU A 640 19.12 21.89 -1.43
CA GLU A 640 18.07 22.89 -1.64
C GLU A 640 18.36 23.88 -2.77
N GLU A 641 19.65 24.19 -3.03
CA GLU A 641 20.08 25.04 -4.14
C GLU A 641 19.75 24.46 -5.53
N TYR A 642 19.44 23.19 -5.59
CA TYR A 642 19.14 22.42 -6.82
C TYR A 642 17.70 21.95 -6.88
N GLU A 643 16.84 22.33 -5.92
CA GLU A 643 15.42 21.99 -5.90
C GLU A 643 14.63 22.81 -6.92
N GLY A 644 13.58 22.23 -7.48
CA GLY A 644 12.63 22.92 -8.37
C GLY A 644 13.19 23.38 -9.71
N ILE A 645 14.32 22.82 -10.16
CA ILE A 645 14.95 23.17 -11.43
C ILE A 645 14.07 22.71 -12.60
N ARG A 646 13.69 23.69 -13.45
CA ARG A 646 12.89 23.46 -14.67
C ARG A 646 13.72 23.44 -15.94
N LYS A 647 14.96 23.92 -15.90
CA LYS A 647 15.88 23.94 -17.05
C LYS A 647 16.59 22.61 -17.20
N ASP A 648 16.82 22.18 -18.43
CA ASP A 648 17.51 20.91 -18.71
C ASP A 648 18.99 21.00 -18.37
N VAL A 649 19.60 22.19 -18.48
CA VAL A 649 21.00 22.44 -18.14
C VAL A 649 21.15 23.72 -17.32
N LEU A 650 21.98 23.66 -16.28
CA LEU A 650 22.33 24.81 -15.47
C LEU A 650 23.75 24.67 -14.86
N GLN A 651 24.34 25.77 -14.53
CA GLN A 651 25.65 25.80 -13.83
C GLN A 651 25.45 25.42 -12.36
N ALA A 652 26.09 24.33 -11.94
CA ALA A 652 26.05 23.82 -10.56
C ALA A 652 27.23 24.37 -9.72
N VAL A 653 28.37 24.51 -10.31
CA VAL A 653 29.58 25.07 -9.68
C VAL A 653 30.37 25.85 -10.74
N LYS A 654 30.94 26.99 -10.36
CA LYS A 654 31.83 27.73 -11.26
C LYS A 654 33.22 27.09 -11.28
N VAL A 655 33.55 26.48 -12.40
CA VAL A 655 34.86 25.90 -12.68
C VAL A 655 35.63 26.89 -13.56
N ALA A 656 36.95 27.08 -13.33
CA ALA A 656 37.80 27.94 -14.15
C ALA A 656 38.09 27.28 -15.52
N ASP A 657 38.32 28.07 -16.57
CA ASP A 657 38.50 27.57 -17.93
C ASP A 657 39.64 26.55 -18.11
N ASP A 658 40.62 26.58 -17.22
CA ASP A 658 41.82 25.73 -17.21
C ASP A 658 41.76 24.67 -16.07
N ASP A 659 40.59 24.46 -15.46
CA ASP A 659 40.30 23.48 -14.41
C ASP A 659 39.13 22.54 -14.84
N GLU A 660 38.95 21.47 -14.12
CA GLU A 660 37.86 20.51 -14.35
C GLU A 660 37.34 19.96 -13.03
N LEU A 661 36.03 19.71 -12.96
CA LEU A 661 35.40 18.99 -11.88
C LEU A 661 35.75 17.50 -12.01
N ILE A 662 36.31 16.91 -10.96
CA ILE A 662 36.74 15.51 -10.96
C ILE A 662 35.88 14.58 -10.09
N ALA A 663 35.21 15.15 -9.09
CA ALA A 663 34.30 14.37 -8.22
C ALA A 663 33.18 15.24 -7.66
N VAL A 664 32.04 14.60 -7.46
CA VAL A 664 30.88 15.13 -6.71
C VAL A 664 30.42 14.04 -5.74
N GLU A 665 30.34 14.35 -4.46
CA GLU A 665 29.93 13.42 -3.43
C GLU A 665 28.84 14.06 -2.54
N GLU A 666 27.90 13.25 -2.03
CA GLU A 666 27.04 13.67 -0.92
C GLU A 666 27.85 13.73 0.37
N GLU A 667 27.59 14.73 1.18
CA GLU A 667 28.25 14.85 2.47
C GLU A 667 27.77 13.72 3.40
N ARG A 668 28.71 12.89 3.86
CA ARG A 668 28.47 11.80 4.80
C ARG A 668 28.81 12.28 6.21
N GLU A 669 27.85 12.22 7.13
CA GLU A 669 28.04 12.70 8.50
C GLU A 669 29.11 11.91 9.27
N GLU A 670 29.21 10.60 9.01
CA GLU A 670 30.16 9.70 9.68
C GLU A 670 31.62 9.90 9.27
N GLU A 671 31.90 10.63 8.19
CA GLU A 671 33.23 10.86 7.65
C GLU A 671 33.65 12.31 7.93
N GLU A 672 34.63 12.49 8.84
CA GLU A 672 35.03 13.82 9.32
C GLU A 672 36.03 14.51 8.41
N THR A 673 36.73 13.78 7.53
CA THR A 673 37.84 14.29 6.75
C THR A 673 37.70 13.99 5.26
N MET A 674 38.50 14.70 4.44
CA MET A 674 38.57 14.53 2.99
C MET A 674 40.02 14.26 2.62
N LEU A 675 40.26 13.18 1.90
CA LEU A 675 41.58 12.79 1.42
C LEU A 675 41.77 13.21 -0.04
N PHE A 676 42.76 14.04 -0.31
CA PHE A 676 43.20 14.39 -1.64
C PHE A 676 44.43 13.58 -1.98
N VAL A 677 44.52 13.01 -3.20
CA VAL A 677 45.72 12.37 -3.75
C VAL A 677 46.05 13.02 -5.09
N THR A 678 47.32 13.45 -5.28
CA THR A 678 47.74 14.17 -6.49
C THR A 678 48.44 13.26 -7.49
N GLU A 679 48.58 13.71 -8.75
CA GLU A 679 49.28 12.99 -9.80
C GLU A 679 50.78 12.80 -9.50
N GLN A 680 51.39 13.73 -8.79
CA GLN A 680 52.83 13.64 -8.41
C GLN A 680 53.05 12.82 -7.13
N GLY A 681 52.00 12.16 -6.59
CA GLY A 681 52.13 11.22 -5.47
C GLY A 681 52.12 11.87 -4.07
N TYR A 682 51.48 13.01 -3.92
CA TYR A 682 51.26 13.66 -2.64
C TYR A 682 49.81 13.48 -2.17
N CYS A 683 49.57 13.58 -0.89
CA CYS A 683 48.23 13.53 -0.31
C CYS A 683 48.04 14.57 0.79
N LEU A 684 46.81 14.98 0.98
CA LEU A 684 46.38 15.82 2.10
C LEU A 684 45.09 15.24 2.68
N ASN A 685 45.07 14.94 3.96
CA ASN A 685 43.86 14.59 4.69
C ASN A 685 43.39 15.84 5.46
N ALA A 686 42.32 16.48 4.96
CA ALA A 686 41.82 17.75 5.44
C ALA A 686 40.49 17.63 6.18
N LEU A 687 40.28 18.46 7.20
CA LEU A 687 39.01 18.52 7.91
C LEU A 687 37.87 19.01 7.00
N LYS A 688 36.79 18.28 6.94
CA LYS A 688 35.58 18.58 6.15
C LYS A 688 34.85 19.84 6.65
N ASN A 689 34.85 20.05 7.97
CA ASN A 689 34.21 21.19 8.60
C ASN A 689 34.86 22.55 8.26
N ASP A 690 36.08 22.54 7.74
CA ASP A 690 36.76 23.76 7.23
C ASP A 690 36.15 24.30 5.92
N ILE A 691 35.23 23.56 5.28
CA ILE A 691 34.60 23.94 4.00
C ILE A 691 33.31 24.70 4.29
N PRO A 692 33.23 26.00 3.96
CA PRO A 692 32.00 26.77 4.16
C PRO A 692 30.90 26.37 3.19
N LEU A 693 29.65 26.39 3.68
CA LEU A 693 28.49 26.24 2.82
C LEU A 693 28.37 27.47 1.90
N GLN A 694 28.14 27.21 0.60
CA GLN A 694 28.11 28.23 -0.45
C GLN A 694 26.96 28.02 -1.41
N GLY A 695 26.44 29.11 -1.95
CA GLY A 695 25.41 29.07 -2.97
C GLY A 695 25.87 28.47 -4.30
N ARG A 696 24.93 28.09 -5.14
CA ARG A 696 25.12 27.29 -6.36
C ARG A 696 26.23 27.82 -7.30
N VAL A 697 26.27 29.11 -7.60
CA VAL A 697 27.16 29.67 -8.65
C VAL A 697 28.58 30.03 -8.14
N SER A 698 28.93 29.66 -6.91
CA SER A 698 30.27 29.92 -6.37
C SER A 698 31.33 28.93 -6.88
N GLY A 699 32.60 29.33 -6.88
CA GLY A 699 33.73 28.50 -7.29
C GLY A 699 34.40 27.69 -6.16
N GLY A 700 33.85 27.77 -4.93
CA GLY A 700 34.43 27.06 -3.79
C GLY A 700 35.65 27.76 -3.16
N VAL A 701 36.39 27.00 -2.35
CA VAL A 701 37.60 27.40 -1.66
C VAL A 701 38.76 26.44 -1.97
N LYS A 702 40.01 26.88 -1.78
CA LYS A 702 41.16 25.99 -1.96
C LYS A 702 41.19 24.90 -0.90
N GLY A 703 41.14 23.63 -1.34
CA GLY A 703 41.22 22.44 -0.49
C GLY A 703 42.65 22.02 -0.21
N ILE A 704 43.46 21.89 -1.26
CA ILE A 704 44.89 21.53 -1.20
C ILE A 704 45.77 22.58 -1.90
N MET A 705 47.00 22.75 -1.45
CA MET A 705 48.02 23.57 -2.13
C MET A 705 48.86 22.65 -3.01
N LEU A 706 48.59 22.70 -4.30
CA LEU A 706 49.32 21.91 -5.30
C LEU A 706 50.77 22.45 -5.54
N ARG A 707 51.68 21.58 -5.95
CA ARG A 707 52.99 21.88 -6.49
C ARG A 707 52.89 22.29 -7.96
N ASP A 708 53.95 22.88 -8.49
CA ASP A 708 53.97 23.31 -9.88
C ASP A 708 53.72 22.11 -10.82
N GLY A 709 52.76 22.27 -11.70
CA GLY A 709 52.34 21.26 -12.66
C GLY A 709 51.63 20.03 -12.08
N ASP A 710 51.28 20.01 -10.79
CA ASP A 710 50.54 18.93 -10.14
C ASP A 710 49.03 19.13 -10.26
N LYS A 711 48.28 18.03 -10.25
CA LYS A 711 46.80 18.01 -10.24
C LYS A 711 46.29 17.00 -9.22
N VAL A 712 45.12 17.25 -8.68
CA VAL A 712 44.38 16.25 -7.88
C VAL A 712 43.89 15.15 -8.82
N LYS A 713 44.21 13.91 -8.48
CA LYS A 713 43.79 12.74 -9.24
C LYS A 713 42.63 12.01 -8.58
N PHE A 714 42.57 12.04 -7.26
CA PHE A 714 41.54 11.35 -6.48
C PHE A 714 41.22 12.18 -5.25
N VAL A 715 39.94 12.17 -4.88
CA VAL A 715 39.44 12.71 -3.62
C VAL A 715 38.29 11.83 -3.13
N SER A 716 38.18 11.65 -1.82
CA SER A 716 37.04 11.00 -1.17
C SER A 716 36.95 11.44 0.27
N GLN A 717 35.75 11.41 0.81
CA GLN A 717 35.53 11.52 2.26
C GLN A 717 36.04 10.25 2.94
N VAL A 718 36.68 10.37 4.10
CA VAL A 718 37.29 9.24 4.81
C VAL A 718 37.09 9.36 6.33
N ASN A 719 36.96 8.22 7.01
CA ASN A 719 36.85 8.12 8.47
C ASN A 719 38.11 7.58 9.17
N GLY A 720 39.16 7.35 8.43
CA GLY A 720 40.43 6.84 8.96
C GLY A 720 40.53 5.31 9.09
N GLU A 721 39.45 4.56 8.86
CA GLU A 721 39.43 3.11 9.04
C GLU A 721 39.81 2.31 7.77
N GLY A 722 39.88 2.93 6.61
CA GLY A 722 40.13 2.25 5.35
C GLY A 722 41.56 2.24 4.87
N GLU A 723 41.73 1.72 3.67
CA GLU A 723 43.01 1.62 2.95
C GLU A 723 42.99 2.43 1.64
N ILE A 724 44.09 3.06 1.30
CA ILE A 724 44.25 3.79 0.05
C ILE A 724 45.10 2.96 -0.90
N VAL A 725 44.47 2.52 -2.00
CA VAL A 725 45.19 1.77 -3.06
C VAL A 725 45.59 2.75 -4.16
N ILE A 726 46.87 2.72 -4.55
CA ILE A 726 47.48 3.59 -5.55
C ILE A 726 48.02 2.76 -6.68
N VAL A 727 47.72 3.17 -7.91
CA VAL A 727 48.27 2.58 -9.15
C VAL A 727 49.08 3.64 -9.88
N THR A 728 50.30 3.32 -10.27
CA THR A 728 51.19 4.24 -10.96
C THR A 728 51.29 3.97 -12.47
N SER A 729 51.74 4.96 -13.25
CA SER A 729 51.94 4.81 -14.69
C SER A 729 53.02 3.80 -15.08
N GLU A 730 53.84 3.36 -14.13
CA GLU A 730 54.78 2.24 -14.32
C GLU A 730 54.12 0.86 -14.10
N GLY A 731 52.82 0.76 -13.83
CA GLY A 731 52.15 -0.49 -13.49
C GLY A 731 52.55 -1.06 -12.12
N LYS A 732 52.97 -0.18 -11.21
CA LYS A 732 53.29 -0.53 -9.81
C LYS A 732 52.11 -0.16 -8.90
N PHE A 733 51.95 -0.93 -7.86
CA PHE A 733 50.82 -0.83 -6.91
C PHE A 733 51.33 -0.60 -5.50
N LYS A 734 50.52 0.09 -4.74
CA LYS A 734 50.81 0.35 -3.34
C LYS A 734 49.53 0.53 -2.54
N LYS A 735 49.51 0.01 -1.33
CA LYS A 735 48.41 0.20 -0.39
C LYS A 735 48.93 0.89 0.87
N VAL A 736 48.23 1.91 1.32
CA VAL A 736 48.52 2.70 2.53
C VAL A 736 47.32 2.69 3.45
N ILE A 737 47.53 2.46 4.71
CA ILE A 737 46.45 2.52 5.71
C ILE A 737 46.08 3.99 5.95
N SER A 738 44.83 4.37 5.86
CA SER A 738 44.37 5.77 5.93
C SER A 738 44.73 6.44 7.26
N SER A 739 44.73 5.72 8.37
CA SER A 739 45.13 6.23 9.69
C SER A 739 46.61 6.65 9.80
N GLN A 740 47.44 6.26 8.83
CA GLN A 740 48.83 6.70 8.76
C GLN A 740 48.98 8.09 8.16
N ILE A 741 47.94 8.69 7.62
CA ILE A 741 47.95 10.02 7.02
C ILE A 741 47.41 11.03 8.03
N ASP A 742 48.27 11.88 8.53
CA ASP A 742 47.91 12.90 9.50
C ASP A 742 46.81 13.84 9.01
N VAL A 743 45.82 14.07 9.85
CA VAL A 743 44.74 15.03 9.58
C VAL A 743 45.28 16.43 9.78
N SER A 744 44.95 17.31 8.87
CA SER A 744 45.40 18.72 8.94
C SER A 744 44.32 19.67 8.42
N GLY A 745 44.55 20.97 8.62
CA GLY A 745 43.69 21.99 7.99
C GLY A 745 43.85 22.00 6.47
N ARG A 746 42.83 22.47 5.76
CA ARG A 746 42.87 22.67 4.30
C ARG A 746 43.98 23.61 3.83
N TYR A 747 44.22 23.61 2.54
CA TYR A 747 45.18 24.49 1.85
C TYR A 747 46.63 24.34 2.35
N LYS A 748 47.09 23.11 2.54
CA LYS A 748 48.50 22.74 2.78
C LYS A 748 49.06 21.94 1.61
N LYS A 749 50.38 21.88 1.47
CA LYS A 749 51.09 21.15 0.38
C LYS A 749 50.98 19.60 0.50
N GLY A 750 50.43 19.12 1.61
CA GLY A 750 50.34 17.68 1.85
C GLY A 750 51.69 16.98 2.04
N SER A 751 51.62 15.67 2.28
CA SER A 751 52.76 14.76 2.48
C SER A 751 52.85 13.78 1.31
N MET A 752 54.05 13.20 1.08
CA MET A 752 54.23 12.19 0.05
C MET A 752 53.51 10.91 0.39
N ILE A 753 52.60 10.44 -0.45
CA ILE A 753 51.90 9.16 -0.28
C ILE A 753 52.59 8.04 -1.06
N VAL A 754 53.26 8.35 -2.12
CA VAL A 754 54.02 7.40 -2.92
C VAL A 754 55.24 8.08 -3.54
N ALA A 755 56.44 7.50 -3.40
CA ALA A 755 57.64 7.98 -4.07
C ALA A 755 57.63 7.51 -5.53
N LEU A 756 57.56 8.45 -6.47
CA LEU A 756 57.53 8.21 -7.90
C LEU A 756 58.90 8.51 -8.51
N PRO A 757 59.39 7.73 -9.50
CA PRO A 757 60.51 8.13 -10.33
C PRO A 757 60.17 9.35 -11.17
N GLU A 758 61.22 9.98 -11.75
CA GLU A 758 61.06 11.12 -12.63
C GLU A 758 60.19 10.76 -13.86
N GLY A 759 59.15 11.57 -14.10
CA GLY A 759 58.18 11.39 -15.17
C GLY A 759 57.05 10.39 -14.89
N ALA A 760 57.10 9.65 -13.80
CA ALA A 760 56.00 8.77 -13.40
C ALA A 760 54.87 9.53 -12.70
N LYS A 761 53.66 9.06 -12.87
CA LYS A 761 52.42 9.65 -12.31
C LYS A 761 51.54 8.62 -11.59
N VAL A 762 50.69 9.08 -10.68
CA VAL A 762 49.57 8.31 -10.15
C VAL A 762 48.49 8.28 -11.23
N LEU A 763 48.15 7.07 -11.70
CA LEU A 763 47.07 6.85 -12.67
C LEU A 763 45.71 6.75 -11.98
N SER A 764 45.65 6.07 -10.83
CA SER A 764 44.45 5.87 -10.07
C SER A 764 44.77 5.78 -8.59
N ALA A 765 43.89 6.32 -7.78
CA ALA A 765 43.84 6.05 -6.35
C ALA A 765 42.39 5.74 -5.95
N SER A 766 42.22 4.99 -4.88
CA SER A 766 40.91 4.68 -4.33
C SER A 766 40.97 4.43 -2.83
N TYR A 767 39.95 4.83 -2.14
CA TYR A 767 39.73 4.56 -0.72
C TYR A 767 38.79 3.38 -0.55
N VAL A 768 39.14 2.45 0.30
CA VAL A 768 38.41 1.19 0.51
C VAL A 768 38.33 0.82 1.96
N THR A 769 37.15 0.38 2.37
CA THR A 769 36.86 -0.23 3.66
C THR A 769 36.61 -1.75 3.51
N VAL A 770 36.25 -2.22 2.33
CA VAL A 770 36.01 -3.64 1.99
C VAL A 770 36.83 -4.02 0.74
N PRO A 771 37.31 -5.27 0.62
CA PRO A 771 38.03 -5.75 -0.56
C PRO A 771 37.26 -5.56 -1.87
N TYR A 772 37.95 -5.15 -2.94
CA TYR A 772 37.37 -4.96 -4.26
C TYR A 772 38.34 -5.34 -5.37
N LYS A 773 37.86 -5.41 -6.60
CA LYS A 773 38.68 -5.68 -7.77
C LYS A 773 39.04 -4.38 -8.50
N ILE A 774 40.23 -4.35 -9.08
CA ILE A 774 40.77 -3.25 -9.87
C ILE A 774 40.99 -3.76 -11.30
N ALA A 775 40.29 -3.14 -12.26
CA ALA A 775 40.53 -3.38 -13.67
C ALA A 775 41.74 -2.56 -14.14
N VAL A 776 42.71 -3.22 -14.69
CA VAL A 776 43.93 -2.58 -15.23
C VAL A 776 43.90 -2.68 -16.75
N LEU A 777 43.87 -1.52 -17.42
CA LEU A 777 43.89 -1.42 -18.87
C LEU A 777 45.33 -1.23 -19.34
N GLU A 778 45.80 -2.20 -20.16
CA GLU A 778 47.13 -2.22 -20.76
C GLU A 778 47.11 -1.75 -22.22
N LYS A 779 48.28 -1.35 -22.76
CA LYS A 779 48.43 -1.05 -24.17
C LYS A 779 47.99 -2.26 -25.02
N GLY A 780 47.23 -1.98 -26.09
CA GLY A 780 46.60 -3.03 -26.90
C GLY A 780 45.22 -3.50 -26.41
N ASN A 781 44.60 -2.73 -25.53
CA ASN A 781 43.23 -2.95 -25.01
C ASN A 781 43.05 -4.29 -24.26
N LYS A 782 44.14 -4.77 -23.66
CA LYS A 782 44.07 -5.90 -22.74
C LYS A 782 43.66 -5.40 -21.38
N ILE A 783 42.65 -6.04 -20.76
CA ILE A 783 42.24 -5.75 -19.41
C ILE A 783 42.52 -6.95 -18.53
N SER A 784 43.15 -6.68 -17.40
CA SER A 784 43.37 -7.65 -16.34
C SER A 784 42.75 -7.14 -15.04
N CYS A 785 42.32 -8.06 -14.15
CA CYS A 785 41.75 -7.75 -12.87
C CYS A 785 42.64 -8.23 -11.74
N ILE A 786 42.89 -7.37 -10.75
CA ILE A 786 43.61 -7.74 -9.51
C ILE A 786 42.67 -7.47 -8.32
N SER A 787 42.89 -8.19 -7.22
CA SER A 787 42.21 -7.89 -5.96
C SER A 787 42.97 -6.78 -5.19
N SER A 788 42.25 -5.88 -4.53
CA SER A 788 42.86 -4.94 -3.59
C SER A 788 43.59 -5.64 -2.45
N GLU A 789 43.23 -6.89 -2.14
CA GLU A 789 43.91 -7.71 -1.14
C GLU A 789 45.34 -8.08 -1.55
N ASP A 790 45.55 -8.30 -2.85
CA ASP A 790 46.86 -8.67 -3.39
C ASP A 790 47.86 -7.50 -3.43
N VAL A 791 47.39 -6.26 -3.18
CA VAL A 791 48.23 -5.06 -3.16
C VAL A 791 48.99 -4.97 -1.85
N PRO A 792 50.34 -4.89 -1.88
CA PRO A 792 51.14 -4.88 -0.66
C PRO A 792 50.98 -3.57 0.13
N ILE A 793 50.76 -3.69 1.43
CA ILE A 793 50.78 -2.57 2.34
C ILE A 793 52.22 -2.03 2.46
N ALA A 794 52.35 -0.72 2.42
CA ALA A 794 53.66 -0.06 2.58
C ALA A 794 53.50 1.28 3.33
N MET A 795 54.57 1.72 3.97
CA MET A 795 54.60 3.02 4.68
C MET A 795 54.33 4.17 3.70
N GLN A 796 53.74 5.25 4.19
CA GLN A 796 53.30 6.40 3.39
C GLN A 796 54.32 6.89 2.37
N SER A 797 55.62 7.06 2.67
CA SER A 797 56.64 7.56 1.77
C SER A 797 57.36 6.50 0.91
N ALA A 798 56.98 5.21 1.03
CA ALA A 798 57.61 4.13 0.31
C ALA A 798 57.26 4.14 -1.19
N LYS A 799 58.10 3.50 -2.01
CA LYS A 799 57.82 3.27 -3.44
C LYS A 799 56.73 2.22 -3.65
N ALA A 800 55.97 2.39 -4.72
CA ALA A 800 55.07 1.36 -5.19
C ALA A 800 55.82 0.10 -5.68
N ARG A 801 55.20 -1.09 -5.57
CA ARG A 801 55.80 -2.36 -5.90
C ARG A 801 55.10 -3.02 -7.10
N LYS A 802 55.81 -3.85 -7.86
CA LYS A 802 55.25 -4.67 -8.91
C LYS A 802 54.49 -5.84 -8.25
N ILE A 803 53.24 -6.13 -8.65
CA ILE A 803 52.43 -7.20 -8.07
C ILE A 803 52.47 -8.45 -8.93
N SER A 804 52.58 -8.33 -10.23
CA SER A 804 52.69 -9.45 -11.17
C SER A 804 53.01 -8.95 -12.58
N ALA A 805 52.98 -9.79 -13.58
CA ALA A 805 53.49 -9.67 -14.95
C ALA A 805 52.98 -8.51 -15.82
N TYR A 806 52.86 -7.29 -15.24
CA TYR A 806 52.76 -6.08 -16.09
C TYR A 806 54.12 -5.62 -16.54
N ASP A 807 54.31 -5.40 -17.84
CA ASP A 807 55.49 -4.76 -18.34
C ASP A 807 55.53 -3.28 -17.97
N GLU A 808 56.68 -2.77 -17.55
CA GLU A 808 56.83 -1.39 -17.17
C GLU A 808 56.40 -0.48 -18.34
N GLY A 809 55.47 0.44 -18.05
CA GLY A 809 54.91 1.36 -19.04
C GLY A 809 53.82 0.78 -19.95
N SER A 810 53.35 -0.46 -19.70
CA SER A 810 52.20 -1.03 -20.42
C SER A 810 50.84 -0.53 -19.89
N VAL A 811 50.76 -0.13 -18.65
CA VAL A 811 49.47 0.28 -18.03
C VAL A 811 49.09 1.70 -18.49
N ILE A 812 47.86 1.79 -19.03
CA ILE A 812 47.27 3.06 -19.51
C ILE A 812 46.38 3.67 -18.44
N ALA A 813 45.56 2.84 -17.82
CA ALA A 813 44.59 3.26 -16.82
C ALA A 813 44.26 2.12 -15.83
N ALA A 814 43.76 2.49 -14.66
CA ALA A 814 43.27 1.52 -13.68
C ALA A 814 41.98 2.05 -13.05
N TYR A 815 40.98 1.19 -12.93
CA TYR A 815 39.65 1.53 -12.49
C TYR A 815 39.24 0.64 -11.32
N PRO A 816 38.89 1.20 -10.15
CA PRO A 816 38.33 0.44 -9.06
C PRO A 816 36.92 -0.01 -9.46
N LEU A 817 36.66 -1.31 -9.41
CA LEU A 817 35.35 -1.88 -9.70
C LEU A 817 34.54 -1.93 -8.39
N ARG A 818 33.66 -0.99 -8.20
CA ARG A 818 32.76 -0.95 -7.04
C ARG A 818 31.44 -1.61 -7.45
N TYR A 819 31.07 -2.67 -6.73
CA TYR A 819 29.74 -3.26 -6.83
C TYR A 819 28.94 -2.82 -5.62
N GLN A 820 27.70 -2.36 -5.87
CA GLN A 820 26.71 -2.38 -4.83
C GLN A 820 26.15 -3.79 -4.82
N THR A 821 26.52 -4.58 -3.81
CA THR A 821 25.72 -5.77 -3.46
C THR A 821 24.41 -5.25 -2.93
N GLU A 822 23.30 -5.73 -3.48
CA GLU A 822 22.01 -5.56 -2.84
C GLU A 822 22.11 -6.14 -1.41
N GLU A 823 21.94 -5.31 -0.40
CA GLU A 823 21.54 -5.76 0.93
C GLU A 823 20.03 -6.02 0.98
#